data_dd0f1c5ff462b799cb5415bf7e4934dc
#
_entry.id   dd0f1c5ff462b799cb5415bf7e4934dc
#
_cell.length_a   1.000
_cell.length_b   1.000
_cell.length_c   1.000
_cell.angle_alpha   90.00
_cell.angle_beta   90.00
_cell.angle_gamma   90.00
#
_symmetry.space_group_name_H-M   'P 1'
#
loop_
_entity.id
_entity.type
_entity.pdbx_description
1 polymer ?
#
loop_
_entity_poly.entity_id
_entity_poly.type
_entity_poly.pdbx_seq_one_letter_code
_entity_poly.pdbx_strand_id
1 'polypeptide(L)'
;MAISCYPLAGAMGCHIFFIWTYYSEMLFSLYGGRRMKNRSLSLSLITAAILSACGGNGIPVTAGIFVDAPVEGLSYTTGSITGTTDATGRFLYPPGANVTFSLGGIAFPPVAGAAMVTPVDLVSGTGTQDPAAVAIARLLQSADADGNPNNGIQLDNNKLAKSAKAPANWALASDGELTALLAGSTSLKSESAARQHMTEQLAMFTKDAGLPRMSLVGRYASGGTVAVPSLVAEIVAFHPGSKSLFVTVDTAAEPSSFARIDLSALPTAALANSTTATNLTAALRVNVAASVNGGGFTAGGVQSLDVSGNLLAIAVQSSPKTNAGVIAFYSLDSAGTATFLKKVTVGSLPDGVAFSPDGKYLVVANEGELSSTFMTDGIDPEGSISIIPITSGVPADAAITLGFSDFNVGGSRRGELPAGIRIGRPGATVAQDLEPEYVSISADSKTAFVTLQENNAVATVDLATGKISKIYALGYKDYATKNRIAASDRYAGTTSAVYNSPTQPAQLKSYPNLFGVYMPDGIATVTLSGKTYFLTANEGDDRDDFMTGASAETARFADLVASLDVTAFPAATVTAINTAQELGRLTLMAKDANGKFGDTDGDGDYDRLYMLGSRSFSIWDAETGLQVFDSGEDVERIVYNNAAEDATKATALLKASQLLGRLDNKGPEPESVVVGQVGSETYAFVALERASAILMYQITNPLKPKFVQYVRNTTDLTDGDISPEGLKFIPAAQSPNGVALLVVGHEVAGSVAVYQIK
;
A
#
# COMPACT_ATOMS: atom_id res chain seq x y z
N MET A 1 41.22 18.27 5.63
CA MET A 1 42.37 17.43 5.98
C MET A 1 43.16 17.20 4.71
N ALA A 2 44.39 17.71 4.62
CA ALA A 2 45.24 17.52 3.43
C ALA A 2 46.28 16.45 3.74
N ILE A 3 46.41 15.44 2.90
CA ILE A 3 47.41 14.39 3.00
C ILE A 3 48.49 14.70 1.96
N SER A 4 49.70 14.86 2.38
CA SER A 4 50.86 15.04 1.51
C SER A 4 51.82 13.86 1.70
N CYS A 5 52.15 13.17 0.61
CA CYS A 5 53.14 12.09 0.59
C CYS A 5 54.38 12.56 -0.15
N TYR A 6 55.57 12.33 0.42
CA TYR A 6 56.87 12.56 -0.23
C TYR A 6 57.60 11.23 -0.39
N PRO A 7 58.26 10.98 -1.51
CA PRO A 7 59.05 9.77 -1.71
C PRO A 7 60.49 9.96 -1.12
N LEU A 8 60.89 9.01 -0.29
CA LEU A 8 62.27 8.81 0.15
C LEU A 8 62.73 7.43 -0.33
N ALA A 9 63.92 7.37 -0.87
CA ALA A 9 64.48 6.21 -1.52
C ALA A 9 64.55 5.00 -0.58
N GLY A 10 63.79 3.94 -0.90
CA GLY A 10 63.97 2.61 -0.35
C GLY A 10 62.84 2.00 0.48
N ALA A 11 61.84 2.75 0.91
CA ALA A 11 60.62 2.19 1.52
C ALA A 11 59.55 3.27 1.72
N MET A 12 58.29 2.99 1.41
CA MET A 12 57.18 3.86 1.76
C MET A 12 56.78 3.61 3.21
N GLY A 13 57.03 4.59 4.08
CA GLY A 13 56.54 4.59 5.47
C GLY A 13 55.49 5.68 5.65
N CYS A 14 54.32 5.34 6.11
CA CYS A 14 53.29 6.27 6.54
C CYS A 14 53.35 6.44 8.05
N HIS A 15 53.63 7.64 8.53
CA HIS A 15 53.52 7.98 9.95
C HIS A 15 52.20 8.70 10.23
N ILE A 16 51.41 8.11 11.07
CA ILE A 16 50.15 8.72 11.57
C ILE A 16 50.44 9.21 13.00
N PHE A 17 50.40 10.52 13.20
CA PHE A 17 50.45 11.11 14.53
C PHE A 17 49.03 11.20 15.11
N PHE A 18 48.78 10.51 16.21
CA PHE A 18 47.54 10.61 16.98
C PHE A 18 47.60 11.85 17.89
N ILE A 19 46.66 12.78 17.68
CA ILE A 19 46.30 13.79 18.70
C ILE A 19 45.08 13.23 19.43
N TRP A 20 45.30 12.48 20.49
CA TRP A 20 44.25 11.77 21.26
C TRP A 20 44.03 12.31 22.67
N THR A 21 44.54 13.48 23.02
CA THR A 21 44.56 13.93 24.41
C THR A 21 43.65 15.10 24.77
N TYR A 22 42.79 15.61 23.85
CA TYR A 22 42.00 16.80 24.17
C TYR A 22 40.48 16.66 24.12
N TYR A 23 39.93 15.51 23.76
CA TYR A 23 38.48 15.31 23.67
C TYR A 23 37.87 14.38 24.72
N SER A 24 38.66 13.68 25.51
CA SER A 24 38.13 12.75 26.53
C SER A 24 37.74 13.46 27.84
N GLU A 25 38.29 14.61 28.17
CA GLU A 25 37.98 15.30 29.44
C GLU A 25 36.76 16.23 29.38
N MET A 26 36.34 16.66 28.20
CA MET A 26 35.20 17.59 28.08
C MET A 26 33.81 16.89 28.14
N LEU A 27 33.74 15.59 27.97
CA LEU A 27 32.50 14.79 28.02
C LEU A 27 32.20 14.21 29.40
N PHE A 28 33.17 14.24 30.34
CA PHE A 28 32.95 13.72 31.70
C PHE A 28 32.28 14.72 32.66
N SER A 29 32.19 15.98 32.29
CA SER A 29 31.66 17.04 33.16
C SER A 29 30.17 17.33 32.99
N LEU A 30 29.46 16.74 32.00
CA LEU A 30 28.08 17.11 31.69
C LEU A 30 27.00 16.05 31.97
N TYR A 31 27.35 14.83 32.34
CA TYR A 31 26.36 13.82 32.71
C TYR A 31 26.81 12.90 33.83
N GLY A 32 26.18 13.07 34.98
CA GLY A 32 26.38 12.25 36.19
C GLY A 32 26.05 10.77 35.96
N GLY A 33 26.95 9.95 36.38
CA GLY A 33 27.07 8.51 36.45
C GLY A 33 25.83 7.65 36.33
N ARG A 34 25.52 7.14 35.15
CA ARG A 34 24.86 5.85 34.96
C ARG A 34 25.51 5.15 33.76
N ARG A 35 26.01 3.94 34.00
CA ARG A 35 26.63 3.08 32.97
C ARG A 35 25.59 2.73 31.89
N MET A 36 25.76 3.24 30.68
CA MET A 36 25.13 2.70 29.48
C MET A 36 26.12 1.84 28.71
N LYS A 37 25.82 0.54 28.62
CA LYS A 37 26.66 -0.44 27.89
C LYS A 37 26.51 -0.40 26.35
N ASN A 38 25.66 0.46 25.77
CA ASN A 38 25.25 0.38 24.36
C ASN A 38 25.69 1.54 23.47
N ARG A 39 26.77 2.25 23.76
CA ARG A 39 27.24 3.37 22.90
C ARG A 39 28.50 3.08 22.06
N SER A 40 28.97 1.85 21.99
CA SER A 40 30.18 1.54 21.21
C SER A 40 29.97 1.19 19.74
N LEU A 41 28.73 0.95 19.29
CA LEU A 41 28.47 0.52 17.91
C LEU A 41 28.45 1.66 16.88
N SER A 42 27.94 2.83 17.22
CA SER A 42 27.84 3.95 16.24
C SER A 42 29.18 4.56 15.85
N LEU A 43 30.22 4.41 16.66
CA LEU A 43 31.55 4.92 16.33
C LEU A 43 32.38 3.98 15.45
N SER A 44 32.04 2.69 15.41
CA SER A 44 32.74 1.66 14.61
C SER A 44 32.47 1.77 13.11
N LEU A 45 31.32 2.29 12.70
CA LEU A 45 30.94 2.45 11.29
C LEU A 45 31.75 3.52 10.55
N ILE A 46 32.17 4.58 11.25
CA ILE A 46 32.98 5.66 10.66
C ILE A 46 34.45 5.25 10.50
N THR A 47 34.94 4.32 11.34
CA THR A 47 36.34 3.86 11.30
C THR A 47 36.60 2.79 10.24
N ALA A 48 35.59 2.07 9.80
CA ALA A 48 35.71 1.00 8.79
C ALA A 48 36.01 1.51 7.37
N ALA A 49 35.69 2.77 7.07
CA ALA A 49 35.92 3.36 5.74
C ALA A 49 37.39 3.81 5.49
N ILE A 50 38.25 3.80 6.47
CA ILE A 50 39.61 4.43 6.38
C ILE A 50 40.74 3.39 6.22
N LEU A 51 40.51 2.11 6.41
CA LEU A 51 41.56 1.08 6.44
C LEU A 51 41.87 0.40 5.08
N SER A 52 41.34 0.87 3.98
CA SER A 52 41.50 0.22 2.64
C SER A 52 42.70 0.70 1.82
N ALA A 53 43.65 1.47 2.38
CA ALA A 53 44.60 2.19 1.54
C ALA A 53 46.06 1.71 1.59
N CYS A 54 46.43 0.55 2.12
CA CYS A 54 47.81 0.10 2.08
C CYS A 54 47.98 -1.42 1.89
N GLY A 55 48.45 -1.83 0.73
CA GLY A 55 49.28 -2.99 0.57
C GLY A 55 48.84 -4.13 -0.38
N GLY A 56 49.55 -4.28 -1.47
CA GLY A 56 49.67 -5.55 -2.21
C GLY A 56 48.62 -5.83 -3.25
N ASN A 57 48.93 -6.59 -4.30
CA ASN A 57 48.09 -7.07 -5.41
C ASN A 57 46.82 -7.87 -5.00
N GLY A 58 46.09 -7.41 -3.99
CA GLY A 58 44.83 -8.02 -3.53
C GLY A 58 43.60 -7.37 -4.20
N ILE A 59 42.54 -8.15 -4.43
CA ILE A 59 41.24 -7.64 -4.86
C ILE A 59 40.77 -6.60 -3.85
N PRO A 60 40.42 -5.35 -4.24
CA PRO A 60 39.87 -4.38 -3.32
C PRO A 60 38.62 -4.93 -2.64
N VAL A 61 38.56 -4.87 -1.31
CA VAL A 61 37.42 -5.33 -0.53
C VAL A 61 36.86 -4.18 0.30
N THR A 62 35.56 -4.19 0.49
CA THR A 62 34.84 -3.34 1.45
C THR A 62 34.15 -4.20 2.51
N ALA A 63 33.74 -3.59 3.60
CA ALA A 63 33.06 -4.29 4.68
C ALA A 63 31.56 -3.99 4.65
N GLY A 64 30.75 -5.01 4.91
CA GLY A 64 29.34 -4.90 5.27
C GLY A 64 29.07 -5.54 6.61
N ILE A 65 27.88 -5.35 7.14
CA ILE A 65 27.37 -6.03 8.33
C ILE A 65 26.09 -6.81 7.97
N PHE A 66 25.95 -8.01 8.54
CA PHE A 66 24.72 -8.79 8.43
C PHE A 66 23.87 -8.59 9.69
N VAL A 67 22.62 -8.18 9.53
CA VAL A 67 21.75 -7.68 10.60
C VAL A 67 20.38 -8.38 10.60
N ASP A 68 20.15 -9.15 11.62
CA ASP A 68 18.91 -9.49 12.30
C ASP A 68 19.23 -9.48 13.81
N ALA A 69 19.57 -8.34 14.39
CA ALA A 69 20.69 -8.05 15.29
C ALA A 69 22.04 -8.39 14.61
N PRO A 70 23.21 -7.92 15.12
CA PRO A 70 24.49 -8.41 14.61
C PRO A 70 24.58 -9.94 14.68
N VAL A 71 24.76 -10.60 13.53
CA VAL A 71 24.80 -12.06 13.45
C VAL A 71 26.26 -12.52 13.40
N GLU A 72 26.75 -13.13 14.47
CA GLU A 72 28.09 -13.75 14.56
C GLU A 72 28.06 -15.21 14.11
N GLY A 73 29.08 -15.63 13.36
CA GLY A 73 29.26 -17.05 12.98
C GLY A 73 28.54 -17.44 11.70
N LEU A 74 27.94 -16.51 10.95
CA LEU A 74 27.31 -16.77 9.66
C LEU A 74 28.39 -16.90 8.59
N SER A 75 28.49 -18.06 7.93
CA SER A 75 29.46 -18.25 6.85
C SER A 75 29.07 -17.45 5.61
N TYR A 76 30.07 -16.92 4.88
CA TYR A 76 29.82 -16.21 3.62
C TYR A 76 30.87 -16.54 2.56
N THR A 77 30.48 -16.41 1.30
CA THR A 77 31.33 -16.59 0.12
C THR A 77 31.02 -15.49 -0.90
N THR A 78 32.09 -14.86 -1.45
CA THR A 78 31.99 -13.86 -2.50
C THR A 78 33.18 -13.95 -3.43
N GLY A 79 32.99 -14.47 -4.65
CA GLY A 79 34.09 -14.85 -5.55
C GLY A 79 35.03 -15.86 -4.91
N SER A 80 36.31 -15.50 -4.75
CA SER A 80 37.33 -16.33 -4.08
C SER A 80 37.44 -16.05 -2.56
N ILE A 81 36.67 -15.14 -2.01
CA ILE A 81 36.69 -14.77 -0.59
C ILE A 81 35.68 -15.60 0.16
N THR A 82 36.12 -16.26 1.23
CA THR A 82 35.28 -16.99 2.18
C THR A 82 35.58 -16.54 3.59
N GLY A 83 34.58 -16.55 4.46
CA GLY A 83 34.76 -16.18 5.87
C GLY A 83 33.51 -16.47 6.69
N THR A 84 33.55 -16.03 7.94
CA THR A 84 32.41 -16.00 8.85
C THR A 84 32.24 -14.58 9.39
N THR A 85 31.02 -14.19 9.67
CA THR A 85 30.73 -12.90 10.29
C THR A 85 31.28 -12.86 11.73
N ASP A 86 31.83 -11.72 12.13
CA ASP A 86 32.32 -11.51 13.51
C ASP A 86 31.17 -11.09 14.46
N ALA A 87 31.51 -10.84 15.74
CA ALA A 87 30.53 -10.44 16.77
C ALA A 87 29.78 -9.12 16.46
N THR A 88 30.20 -8.37 15.46
CA THR A 88 29.48 -7.19 14.95
C THR A 88 28.66 -7.48 13.69
N GLY A 89 28.62 -8.73 13.26
CA GLY A 89 27.99 -9.17 12.01
C GLY A 89 28.80 -8.83 10.76
N ARG A 90 30.07 -8.42 10.88
CA ARG A 90 30.89 -7.92 9.78
C ARG A 90 31.34 -9.02 8.83
N PHE A 91 31.22 -8.74 7.51
CA PHE A 91 31.77 -9.55 6.42
C PHE A 91 32.51 -8.66 5.41
N LEU A 92 33.31 -9.29 4.52
CA LEU A 92 34.09 -8.57 3.51
C LEU A 92 33.66 -9.02 2.10
N TYR A 93 33.58 -8.05 1.17
CA TYR A 93 33.22 -8.34 -0.22
C TYR A 93 33.88 -7.35 -1.20
N PRO A 94 34.16 -7.76 -2.44
CA PRO A 94 34.59 -6.86 -3.51
C PRO A 94 33.42 -5.92 -3.91
N PRO A 95 33.65 -4.63 -4.18
CA PRO A 95 32.61 -3.74 -4.68
C PRO A 95 31.90 -4.30 -5.90
N GLY A 96 30.57 -4.30 -5.88
CA GLY A 96 29.74 -4.82 -6.97
C GLY A 96 29.59 -6.35 -7.05
N ALA A 97 30.25 -7.11 -6.14
CA ALA A 97 30.13 -8.56 -6.11
C ALA A 97 28.90 -9.02 -5.31
N ASN A 98 28.31 -10.16 -5.69
CA ASN A 98 27.33 -10.85 -4.88
C ASN A 98 28.00 -11.61 -3.71
N VAL A 99 27.26 -11.71 -2.62
CA VAL A 99 27.63 -12.49 -1.43
C VAL A 99 26.59 -13.59 -1.21
N THR A 100 27.02 -14.79 -0.98
CA THR A 100 26.15 -15.91 -0.56
C THR A 100 26.45 -16.21 0.89
N PHE A 101 25.45 -16.07 1.75
CA PHE A 101 25.52 -16.44 3.17
C PHE A 101 25.03 -17.87 3.37
N SER A 102 25.54 -18.54 4.41
CA SER A 102 25.09 -19.89 4.76
C SER A 102 25.17 -20.14 6.27
N LEU A 103 24.22 -20.92 6.77
CA LEU A 103 24.11 -21.33 8.15
C LEU A 103 24.26 -22.86 8.23
N GLY A 104 25.37 -23.37 8.80
CA GLY A 104 25.59 -24.79 8.97
C GLY A 104 25.51 -25.63 7.69
N GLY A 105 25.83 -25.04 6.52
CA GLY A 105 25.71 -25.70 5.21
C GLY A 105 24.38 -25.40 4.48
N ILE A 106 23.42 -24.74 5.14
CA ILE A 106 22.17 -24.28 4.52
C ILE A 106 22.47 -22.94 3.82
N ALA A 107 22.57 -22.94 2.50
CA ALA A 107 22.84 -21.73 1.72
C ALA A 107 21.56 -20.88 1.59
N PHE A 108 21.70 -19.57 1.79
CA PHE A 108 20.66 -18.58 1.48
C PHE A 108 20.80 -18.07 0.04
N PRO A 109 19.76 -17.44 -0.53
CA PRO A 109 19.86 -16.80 -1.83
C PRO A 109 21.01 -15.77 -1.88
N PRO A 110 21.75 -15.68 -3.01
CA PRO A 110 22.82 -14.71 -3.14
C PRO A 110 22.27 -13.28 -3.22
N VAL A 111 22.96 -12.33 -2.57
CA VAL A 111 22.59 -10.93 -2.50
C VAL A 111 23.74 -10.03 -2.97
N ALA A 112 23.45 -8.86 -3.53
CA ALA A 112 24.48 -7.87 -3.83
C ALA A 112 25.18 -7.42 -2.53
N GLY A 113 26.51 -7.38 -2.54
CA GLY A 113 27.29 -6.88 -1.40
C GLY A 113 26.93 -5.42 -1.10
N ALA A 114 26.58 -5.14 0.16
CA ALA A 114 26.16 -3.83 0.65
C ALA A 114 26.76 -3.52 2.03
N ALA A 115 26.72 -2.26 2.44
CA ALA A 115 27.19 -1.84 3.76
C ALA A 115 26.37 -2.50 4.90
N MET A 116 25.11 -2.82 4.62
CA MET A 116 24.24 -3.60 5.49
C MET A 116 23.47 -4.61 4.63
N VAL A 117 23.36 -5.84 5.11
CA VAL A 117 22.55 -6.92 4.53
C VAL A 117 21.69 -7.52 5.64
N THR A 118 20.44 -7.77 5.33
CA THR A 118 19.42 -8.31 6.25
C THR A 118 18.79 -9.56 5.66
N PRO A 119 18.01 -10.34 6.42
CA PRO A 119 17.20 -11.43 5.86
C PRO A 119 16.27 -10.98 4.73
N VAL A 120 15.78 -9.73 4.78
CA VAL A 120 14.94 -9.14 3.71
C VAL A 120 15.71 -9.01 2.40
N ASP A 121 16.96 -8.58 2.46
CA ASP A 121 17.79 -8.42 1.24
C ASP A 121 18.12 -9.77 0.59
N LEU A 122 18.25 -10.85 1.37
CA LEU A 122 18.55 -12.20 0.87
C LEU A 122 17.46 -12.73 -0.07
N VAL A 123 16.22 -12.36 0.17
CA VAL A 123 15.07 -12.87 -0.60
C VAL A 123 14.51 -11.85 -1.58
N SER A 124 15.17 -10.69 -1.70
CA SER A 124 14.63 -9.54 -2.45
C SER A 124 13.23 -9.13 -1.97
N GLY A 125 12.99 -9.33 -0.67
CA GLY A 125 11.70 -9.12 -0.03
C GLY A 125 11.33 -7.66 0.08
N THR A 126 10.06 -7.42 0.33
CA THR A 126 9.48 -6.08 0.44
C THR A 126 9.65 -5.48 1.83
N GLY A 127 10.04 -6.28 2.83
CA GLY A 127 10.25 -5.79 4.19
C GLY A 127 10.29 -6.92 5.23
N THR A 128 10.23 -6.53 6.50
CA THR A 128 10.29 -7.47 7.65
C THR A 128 9.06 -8.37 7.73
N GLN A 129 8.07 -8.15 6.91
CA GLN A 129 6.85 -8.95 6.80
C GLN A 129 6.94 -10.03 5.72
N ASP A 130 7.98 -9.99 4.88
CA ASP A 130 8.18 -10.96 3.81
C ASP A 130 8.33 -12.40 4.39
N PRO A 131 7.51 -13.37 3.93
CA PRO A 131 7.52 -14.73 4.48
C PRO A 131 8.87 -15.43 4.40
N ALA A 132 9.60 -15.23 3.30
CA ALA A 132 10.91 -15.84 3.11
C ALA A 132 11.96 -15.21 4.04
N ALA A 133 11.91 -13.86 4.21
CA ALA A 133 12.77 -13.16 5.17
C ALA A 133 12.49 -13.61 6.61
N VAL A 134 11.22 -13.74 6.97
CA VAL A 134 10.80 -14.22 8.30
C VAL A 134 11.22 -15.66 8.53
N ALA A 135 11.10 -16.55 7.54
CA ALA A 135 11.55 -17.94 7.66
C ALA A 135 13.06 -18.02 7.91
N ILE A 136 13.86 -17.21 7.23
CA ILE A 136 15.31 -17.10 7.46
C ILE A 136 15.61 -16.54 8.85
N ALA A 137 14.94 -15.46 9.27
CA ALA A 137 15.10 -14.86 10.59
C ALA A 137 14.74 -15.87 11.71
N ARG A 138 13.64 -16.62 11.57
CA ARG A 138 13.25 -17.68 12.51
C ARG A 138 14.36 -18.71 12.70
N LEU A 139 15.00 -19.11 11.60
CA LEU A 139 16.10 -20.08 11.65
C LEU A 139 17.33 -19.50 12.35
N LEU A 140 17.75 -18.28 12.00
CA LEU A 140 18.89 -17.60 12.62
C LEU A 140 18.69 -17.43 14.13
N GLN A 141 17.54 -16.89 14.54
CA GLN A 141 17.20 -16.66 15.95
C GLN A 141 17.01 -17.96 16.74
N SER A 142 16.59 -19.07 16.10
CA SER A 142 16.50 -20.38 16.73
C SER A 142 17.87 -21.01 16.94
N ALA A 143 18.82 -20.74 16.03
CA ALA A 143 20.19 -21.22 16.11
C ALA A 143 21.08 -20.36 17.05
N ASP A 144 20.55 -19.29 17.63
CA ASP A 144 21.26 -18.44 18.59
C ASP A 144 21.66 -19.21 19.85
N ALA A 145 22.92 -19.07 20.29
CA ALA A 145 23.54 -19.89 21.33
C ALA A 145 22.82 -19.78 22.68
N ASP A 146 22.49 -18.58 23.13
CA ASP A 146 21.78 -18.36 24.40
C ASP A 146 20.24 -18.27 24.24
N GLY A 147 19.75 -18.22 22.99
CA GLY A 147 18.34 -18.14 22.67
C GLY A 147 17.71 -16.77 22.89
N ASN A 148 18.53 -15.73 23.09
CA ASN A 148 18.09 -14.34 23.27
C ASN A 148 18.64 -13.43 22.16
N PRO A 149 17.98 -13.32 21.00
CA PRO A 149 18.48 -12.55 19.87
C PRO A 149 18.61 -11.04 20.16
N ASN A 150 18.03 -10.51 21.25
CA ASN A 150 18.09 -9.08 21.59
C ASN A 150 19.47 -8.59 22.05
N ASN A 151 20.39 -9.50 22.40
CA ASN A 151 21.76 -9.16 22.79
C ASN A 151 22.80 -9.39 21.67
N GLY A 152 22.33 -9.70 20.45
CA GLY A 152 23.07 -10.19 19.29
C GLY A 152 22.78 -11.67 19.04
N ILE A 153 22.93 -12.11 17.80
CA ILE A 153 22.75 -13.53 17.44
C ILE A 153 24.12 -14.16 17.30
N GLN A 154 24.49 -15.03 18.26
CA GLN A 154 25.68 -15.86 18.19
C GLN A 154 25.29 -17.27 17.75
N LEU A 155 25.62 -17.63 16.50
CA LEU A 155 25.15 -18.89 15.91
C LEU A 155 25.86 -20.12 16.52
N ASP A 156 25.09 -21.08 17.01
CA ASP A 156 25.57 -22.39 17.47
C ASP A 156 25.18 -23.48 16.45
N ASN A 157 26.19 -23.96 15.72
CA ASN A 157 26.02 -25.05 14.75
C ASN A 157 25.54 -26.37 15.36
N ASN A 158 25.65 -26.59 16.69
CA ASN A 158 25.09 -27.76 17.35
C ASN A 158 23.56 -27.71 17.43
N LYS A 159 22.97 -26.57 17.27
CA LYS A 159 21.51 -26.40 17.18
C LYS A 159 20.93 -26.69 15.79
N LEU A 160 21.79 -27.07 14.82
CA LEU A 160 21.37 -27.34 13.44
C LEU A 160 21.44 -28.85 13.14
N ALA A 161 20.53 -29.34 12.31
CA ALA A 161 20.54 -30.74 11.85
C ALA A 161 21.71 -30.97 10.88
N LYS A 162 22.47 -32.09 11.11
CA LYS A 162 23.72 -32.37 10.36
C LYS A 162 23.54 -32.58 8.85
N SER A 163 22.32 -32.87 8.39
CA SER A 163 21.99 -33.13 6.98
C SER A 163 20.90 -32.16 6.46
N ALA A 164 20.78 -30.99 7.07
CA ALA A 164 19.79 -29.98 6.70
C ALA A 164 20.00 -29.50 5.27
N LYS A 165 18.90 -29.39 4.52
CA LYS A 165 18.87 -28.79 3.17
C LYS A 165 17.92 -27.62 3.19
N ALA A 166 18.33 -26.52 2.53
CA ALA A 166 17.46 -25.35 2.36
C ALA A 166 16.10 -25.75 1.77
N PRO A 167 15.00 -25.11 2.22
CA PRO A 167 13.71 -25.29 1.59
C PRO A 167 13.77 -24.94 0.08
N ALA A 168 12.98 -25.64 -0.71
CA ALA A 168 12.89 -25.35 -2.14
C ALA A 168 12.34 -23.92 -2.39
N ASN A 169 11.45 -23.46 -1.50
CA ASN A 169 10.92 -22.10 -1.49
C ASN A 169 10.82 -21.61 -0.04
N TRP A 170 11.60 -20.59 0.32
CA TRP A 170 11.60 -20.01 1.66
C TRP A 170 10.27 -19.36 2.03
N ALA A 171 9.56 -18.76 1.06
CA ALA A 171 8.29 -18.10 1.32
C ALA A 171 7.16 -19.07 1.69
N LEU A 172 7.26 -20.32 1.24
CA LEU A 172 6.27 -21.37 1.48
C LEU A 172 6.74 -22.42 2.50
N ALA A 173 7.89 -22.20 3.13
CA ALA A 173 8.44 -23.16 4.09
C ALA A 173 7.51 -23.33 5.29
N SER A 174 7.05 -24.56 5.51
CA SER A 174 6.22 -24.91 6.65
C SER A 174 7.04 -24.96 7.94
N ASP A 175 6.36 -24.85 9.08
CA ASP A 175 6.98 -25.03 10.40
C ASP A 175 7.68 -26.38 10.54
N GLY A 176 7.13 -27.43 9.92
CA GLY A 176 7.75 -28.76 9.87
C GLY A 176 9.07 -28.78 9.12
N GLU A 177 9.13 -28.14 7.94
CA GLU A 177 10.37 -28.02 7.15
C GLU A 177 11.43 -27.19 7.88
N LEU A 178 11.04 -26.03 8.48
CA LEU A 178 11.97 -25.20 9.24
C LEU A 178 12.47 -25.92 10.51
N THR A 179 11.60 -26.63 11.24
CA THR A 179 11.98 -27.42 12.41
C THR A 179 12.93 -28.55 12.03
N ALA A 180 12.78 -29.18 10.86
CA ALA A 180 13.68 -30.23 10.37
C ALA A 180 15.11 -29.70 10.09
N LEU A 181 15.31 -28.40 9.98
CA LEU A 181 16.64 -27.77 9.86
C LEU A 181 17.35 -27.64 11.21
N LEU A 182 16.63 -27.80 12.32
CA LEU A 182 17.14 -27.65 13.69
C LEU A 182 17.44 -29.01 14.30
N ALA A 183 18.40 -29.07 15.24
CA ALA A 183 18.71 -30.27 16.00
C ALA A 183 17.60 -30.51 17.04
N GLY A 184 17.34 -31.82 17.34
CA GLY A 184 16.14 -32.32 17.99
C GLY A 184 15.66 -31.71 19.32
N SER A 185 16.46 -30.92 20.01
CA SER A 185 16.06 -30.20 21.23
C SER A 185 15.87 -28.68 21.01
N THR A 186 16.14 -28.19 19.79
CA THR A 186 16.04 -26.77 19.46
C THR A 186 14.61 -26.44 19.00
N SER A 187 13.95 -25.52 19.70
CA SER A 187 12.62 -25.04 19.34
C SER A 187 12.70 -23.97 18.28
N LEU A 188 11.88 -24.09 17.24
CA LEU A 188 11.73 -23.04 16.22
C LEU A 188 11.07 -21.81 16.84
N LYS A 189 11.66 -20.62 16.65
CA LYS A 189 11.06 -19.35 17.05
C LYS A 189 9.72 -19.17 16.33
N SER A 190 8.73 -18.60 17.02
CA SER A 190 7.46 -18.28 16.39
C SER A 190 7.64 -17.22 15.30
N GLU A 191 6.77 -17.22 14.32
CA GLU A 191 6.80 -16.25 13.22
C GLU A 191 6.67 -14.81 13.75
N SER A 192 5.74 -14.59 14.69
CA SER A 192 5.52 -13.27 15.31
C SER A 192 6.76 -12.76 16.06
N ALA A 193 7.40 -13.63 16.89
CA ALA A 193 8.58 -13.23 17.65
C ALA A 193 9.76 -12.89 16.73
N ALA A 194 10.00 -13.70 15.71
CA ALA A 194 11.12 -13.48 14.78
C ALA A 194 10.92 -12.20 13.96
N ARG A 195 9.70 -11.95 13.50
CA ARG A 195 9.35 -10.77 12.76
C ARG A 195 9.43 -9.50 13.63
N GLN A 196 8.88 -9.55 14.85
CA GLN A 196 8.97 -8.44 15.78
C GLN A 196 10.43 -8.06 16.03
N HIS A 197 11.27 -9.04 16.36
CA HIS A 197 12.70 -8.84 16.56
C HIS A 197 13.37 -8.22 15.33
N MET A 198 13.16 -8.79 14.13
CA MET A 198 13.70 -8.26 12.88
C MET A 198 13.21 -6.82 12.62
N THR A 199 11.94 -6.51 12.89
CA THR A 199 11.36 -5.16 12.74
C THR A 199 12.00 -4.17 13.71
N GLU A 200 12.16 -4.54 14.97
CA GLU A 200 12.80 -3.69 15.99
C GLU A 200 14.29 -3.44 15.68
N GLN A 201 15.02 -4.49 15.29
CA GLN A 201 16.42 -4.39 14.92
C GLN A 201 16.59 -3.52 13.66
N LEU A 202 15.81 -3.81 12.61
CA LEU A 202 15.86 -3.01 11.39
C LEU A 202 15.49 -1.55 11.65
N ALA A 203 14.51 -1.26 12.52
CA ALA A 203 14.16 0.09 12.93
C ALA A 203 15.29 0.80 13.67
N MET A 204 16.04 0.09 14.53
CA MET A 204 17.23 0.65 15.19
C MET A 204 18.33 0.99 14.18
N PHE A 205 18.62 0.09 13.25
CA PHE A 205 19.66 0.29 12.23
C PHE A 205 19.24 1.27 11.14
N THR A 206 17.94 1.31 10.75
CA THR A 206 17.43 2.26 9.74
C THR A 206 17.18 3.64 10.32
N LYS A 207 16.92 3.78 11.62
CA LYS A 207 16.91 5.08 12.29
C LYS A 207 18.29 5.77 12.16
N ASP A 208 19.37 4.99 12.22
CA ASP A 208 20.72 5.48 11.94
C ASP A 208 21.01 5.58 10.41
N ALA A 209 20.25 4.88 9.56
CA ALA A 209 20.39 4.95 8.10
C ALA A 209 19.60 6.11 7.46
N GLY A 210 18.87 6.92 8.24
CA GLY A 210 18.22 8.15 7.77
C GLY A 210 17.03 7.93 6.84
N LEU A 211 16.35 6.78 6.89
CA LEU A 211 15.08 6.62 6.16
C LEU A 211 14.02 7.56 6.75
N PRO A 212 13.30 8.30 5.90
CA PRO A 212 12.28 9.22 6.37
C PRO A 212 11.13 8.46 7.04
N ARG A 213 10.53 9.10 8.03
CA ARG A 213 9.40 8.58 8.80
C ARG A 213 8.24 9.57 8.80
N MET A 214 7.03 9.04 8.77
CA MET A 214 5.82 9.82 8.97
C MET A 214 5.61 10.11 10.45
N SER A 215 5.29 11.36 10.78
CA SER A 215 4.83 11.77 12.11
C SER A 215 3.70 12.77 12.01
N LEU A 216 2.61 12.56 12.77
CA LEU A 216 1.44 13.42 12.77
C LEU A 216 1.79 14.80 13.33
N VAL A 217 1.49 15.87 12.59
CA VAL A 217 1.75 17.27 12.99
C VAL A 217 0.52 18.16 12.93
N GLY A 218 -0.50 17.75 12.17
CA GLY A 218 -1.77 18.46 12.05
C GLY A 218 -2.94 17.51 12.06
N ARG A 219 -4.03 17.89 12.74
CA ARG A 219 -5.27 17.13 12.75
C ARG A 219 -6.48 18.03 12.87
N TYR A 220 -7.44 17.81 11.99
CA TYR A 220 -8.83 18.26 12.08
C TYR A 220 -9.72 17.06 12.36
N ALA A 221 -10.82 17.24 13.08
CA ALA A 221 -11.83 16.19 13.24
C ALA A 221 -13.22 16.82 13.39
N SER A 222 -14.20 16.23 12.72
CA SER A 222 -15.62 16.58 12.85
C SER A 222 -16.36 15.71 13.89
N GLY A 223 -15.74 14.58 14.32
CA GLY A 223 -16.26 13.73 15.40
C GLY A 223 -17.09 12.52 14.94
N GLY A 224 -16.93 12.07 13.68
CA GLY A 224 -17.55 10.83 13.21
C GLY A 224 -17.00 9.57 13.88
N THR A 225 -17.80 8.52 13.89
CA THR A 225 -17.46 7.18 14.40
C THR A 225 -18.03 6.11 13.46
N VAL A 226 -17.60 4.86 13.59
CA VAL A 226 -18.18 3.73 12.83
C VAL A 226 -19.71 3.63 12.96
N ALA A 227 -20.24 3.95 14.16
CA ALA A 227 -21.69 3.91 14.38
C ALA A 227 -22.44 5.10 13.78
N VAL A 228 -21.77 6.23 13.62
CA VAL A 228 -22.30 7.47 13.07
C VAL A 228 -21.21 8.10 12.19
N PRO A 229 -21.06 7.66 10.93
CA PRO A 229 -20.09 8.23 10.00
C PRO A 229 -20.28 9.73 9.77
N SER A 230 -19.21 10.44 9.55
CA SER A 230 -19.24 11.90 9.42
C SER A 230 -19.51 12.37 7.98
N LEU A 231 -19.11 11.57 6.97
CA LEU A 231 -19.12 11.91 5.54
C LEU A 231 -18.46 13.27 5.24
N VAL A 232 -17.37 13.57 5.95
CA VAL A 232 -16.55 14.77 5.78
C VAL A 232 -15.13 14.34 5.52
N ALA A 233 -14.43 15.03 4.58
CA ALA A 233 -13.03 14.80 4.27
C ALA A 233 -12.73 13.42 3.64
N GLU A 234 -13.64 12.90 2.85
CA GLU A 234 -13.40 11.76 1.96
C GLU A 234 -12.24 12.10 1.00
N ILE A 235 -12.38 13.11 0.16
CA ILE A 235 -11.33 13.56 -0.76
C ILE A 235 -10.69 14.88 -0.31
N VAL A 236 -9.37 15.00 -0.52
CA VAL A 236 -8.57 16.16 -0.11
C VAL A 236 -7.71 16.70 -1.25
N ALA A 237 -7.71 18.02 -1.45
CA ALA A 237 -6.82 18.71 -2.38
C ALA A 237 -6.08 19.86 -1.69
N PHE A 238 -4.91 20.24 -2.21
CA PHE A 238 -4.07 21.30 -1.63
C PHE A 238 -3.89 22.47 -2.59
N HIS A 239 -4.13 23.69 -2.09
CA HIS A 239 -3.83 24.92 -2.80
C HIS A 239 -2.56 25.58 -2.25
N PRO A 240 -1.43 25.50 -3.00
CA PRO A 240 -0.15 26.04 -2.53
C PRO A 240 -0.19 27.55 -2.26
N GLY A 241 -0.97 28.31 -3.06
CA GLY A 241 -1.06 29.78 -2.97
C GLY A 241 -1.57 30.27 -1.62
N SER A 242 -2.59 29.62 -1.07
CA SER A 242 -3.16 29.95 0.25
C SER A 242 -2.69 29.02 1.36
N LYS A 243 -1.87 28.01 1.05
CA LYS A 243 -1.47 26.95 2.00
C LYS A 243 -2.66 26.29 2.68
N SER A 244 -3.73 26.04 1.93
CA SER A 244 -4.98 25.50 2.45
C SER A 244 -5.32 24.16 1.80
N LEU A 245 -5.96 23.30 2.57
CA LEU A 245 -6.65 22.13 2.05
C LEU A 245 -8.09 22.49 1.71
N PHE A 246 -8.62 21.84 0.69
CA PHE A 246 -10.03 21.76 0.38
C PHE A 246 -10.46 20.31 0.54
N VAL A 247 -11.59 20.09 1.19
CA VAL A 247 -12.07 18.74 1.53
C VAL A 247 -13.56 18.65 1.21
N THR A 248 -14.01 17.48 0.74
CA THR A 248 -15.43 17.19 0.51
C THR A 248 -16.21 17.19 1.82
N VAL A 249 -17.46 17.60 1.77
CA VAL A 249 -18.43 17.56 2.88
C VAL A 249 -19.78 17.18 2.31
N ASP A 250 -20.28 16.04 2.67
CA ASP A 250 -21.61 15.58 2.27
C ASP A 250 -22.40 15.01 3.46
N THR A 251 -22.85 15.89 4.34
CA THR A 251 -23.61 15.51 5.53
C THR A 251 -25.08 15.93 5.37
N ALA A 252 -25.97 15.31 6.15
CA ALA A 252 -27.38 15.69 6.15
C ALA A 252 -27.61 17.19 6.51
N ALA A 253 -26.70 17.78 7.29
CA ALA A 253 -26.76 19.21 7.67
C ALA A 253 -26.14 20.13 6.62
N GLU A 254 -25.15 19.65 5.88
CA GLU A 254 -24.38 20.39 4.89
C GLU A 254 -24.20 19.52 3.62
N PRO A 255 -25.28 19.18 2.92
CA PRO A 255 -25.19 18.37 1.72
C PRO A 255 -24.49 19.12 0.60
N SER A 256 -23.78 18.39 -0.24
CA SER A 256 -23.10 18.90 -1.43
C SER A 256 -22.24 20.13 -1.12
N SER A 257 -21.31 20.02 -0.19
CA SER A 257 -20.48 21.11 0.29
C SER A 257 -18.99 20.79 0.21
N PHE A 258 -18.13 21.78 0.38
CA PHE A 258 -16.72 21.61 0.68
C PHE A 258 -16.27 22.51 1.83
N ALA A 259 -15.20 22.11 2.51
CA ALA A 259 -14.59 22.92 3.55
C ALA A 259 -13.15 23.31 3.20
N ARG A 260 -12.67 24.43 3.74
CA ARG A 260 -11.26 24.85 3.68
C ARG A 260 -10.61 24.71 5.06
N ILE A 261 -9.44 24.09 5.12
CA ILE A 261 -8.61 23.97 6.30
C ILE A 261 -7.29 24.70 6.05
N ASP A 262 -6.95 25.66 6.90
CA ASP A 262 -5.72 26.45 6.79
C ASP A 262 -4.53 25.71 7.41
N LEU A 263 -3.47 25.51 6.62
CA LEU A 263 -2.20 24.90 7.05
C LEU A 263 -1.09 25.93 7.25
N SER A 264 -1.33 27.25 7.10
CA SER A 264 -0.26 28.27 7.12
C SER A 264 0.56 28.28 8.42
N ALA A 265 -0.05 27.87 9.53
CA ALA A 265 0.58 27.78 10.86
C ALA A 265 0.94 26.34 11.27
N LEU A 266 1.05 25.40 10.31
CA LEU A 266 1.34 23.99 10.60
C LEU A 266 2.69 23.84 11.33
N PRO A 267 2.72 23.22 12.53
CA PRO A 267 3.95 23.04 13.29
C PRO A 267 4.86 21.97 12.66
N THR A 268 6.11 21.92 13.14
CA THR A 268 7.04 20.81 12.82
C THR A 268 7.21 19.83 13.98
N ALA A 269 6.58 20.10 15.11
CA ALA A 269 6.54 19.19 16.25
C ALA A 269 5.37 18.20 16.10
N ALA A 270 5.62 16.94 16.44
CA ALA A 270 4.57 15.93 16.45
C ALA A 270 3.48 16.29 17.48
N LEU A 271 2.24 15.98 17.14
CA LEU A 271 1.12 16.12 18.08
C LEU A 271 1.28 15.13 19.25
N ALA A 272 1.19 15.66 20.47
CA ALA A 272 1.01 14.83 21.65
C ALA A 272 -0.44 14.34 21.70
N ASN A 273 -0.68 13.09 22.12
CA ASN A 273 -2.01 12.49 22.21
C ASN A 273 -2.78 12.56 20.86
N SER A 274 -2.25 11.87 19.86
CA SER A 274 -2.64 12.00 18.47
C SER A 274 -4.09 11.56 18.15
N THR A 275 -4.70 10.67 18.95
CA THR A 275 -6.05 10.15 18.69
C THR A 275 -7.17 11.16 19.03
N THR A 276 -6.92 12.10 19.92
CA THR A 276 -7.92 13.08 20.38
C THR A 276 -7.53 14.54 20.11
N ALA A 277 -6.22 14.84 20.05
CA ALA A 277 -5.75 16.21 19.86
C ALA A 277 -6.08 16.72 18.44
N THR A 278 -6.58 17.95 18.37
CA THR A 278 -6.80 18.69 17.12
C THR A 278 -6.11 20.04 17.21
N ASN A 279 -5.45 20.46 16.14
CA ASN A 279 -4.81 21.79 16.02
C ASN A 279 -5.15 22.48 14.69
N LEU A 280 -6.02 21.87 13.90
CA LEU A 280 -6.54 22.44 12.65
C LEU A 280 -8.04 22.69 12.79
N THR A 281 -8.53 23.71 12.09
CA THR A 281 -9.95 24.08 12.08
C THR A 281 -10.41 24.32 10.64
N ALA A 282 -11.65 23.94 10.34
CA ALA A 282 -12.30 24.33 9.09
C ALA A 282 -12.66 25.82 9.14
N ALA A 283 -11.99 26.61 8.30
CA ALA A 283 -12.14 28.06 8.30
C ALA A 283 -13.30 28.57 7.42
N LEU A 284 -13.73 27.76 6.44
CA LEU A 284 -14.77 28.10 5.48
C LEU A 284 -15.52 26.83 5.10
N ARG A 285 -16.84 26.94 4.97
CA ARG A 285 -17.70 25.92 4.34
C ARG A 285 -18.51 26.56 3.23
N VAL A 286 -18.56 25.91 2.07
CA VAL A 286 -19.25 26.41 0.88
C VAL A 286 -20.24 25.36 0.40
N ASN A 287 -21.52 25.75 0.35
CA ASN A 287 -22.57 24.92 -0.23
C ASN A 287 -22.51 25.01 -1.77
N VAL A 288 -22.07 23.93 -2.41
CA VAL A 288 -21.93 23.81 -3.86
C VAL A 288 -23.31 23.75 -4.54
N ALA A 289 -24.26 23.04 -3.91
CA ALA A 289 -25.63 22.95 -4.46
C ALA A 289 -26.28 24.32 -4.70
N ALA A 290 -26.03 25.28 -3.80
CA ALA A 290 -26.53 26.67 -3.98
C ALA A 290 -25.98 27.33 -5.25
N SER A 291 -24.81 26.93 -5.72
CA SER A 291 -24.17 27.48 -6.93
C SER A 291 -24.58 26.76 -8.21
N VAL A 292 -24.85 25.43 -8.12
CA VAL A 292 -25.03 24.59 -9.32
C VAL A 292 -26.48 24.22 -9.61
N ASN A 293 -27.39 24.29 -8.64
CA ASN A 293 -28.82 23.98 -8.85
C ASN A 293 -29.46 24.93 -9.87
N GLY A 294 -30.37 24.37 -10.66
CA GLY A 294 -31.12 25.10 -11.70
C GLY A 294 -30.72 24.71 -13.12
N GLY A 295 -31.51 25.18 -14.11
CA GLY A 295 -31.33 24.78 -15.50
C GLY A 295 -31.58 23.28 -15.76
N GLY A 296 -32.42 22.64 -14.93
CA GLY A 296 -32.73 21.21 -15.02
C GLY A 296 -31.78 20.30 -14.22
N PHE A 297 -30.80 20.85 -13.53
CA PHE A 297 -29.89 20.09 -12.65
C PHE A 297 -30.26 20.30 -11.18
N THR A 298 -30.28 19.23 -10.42
CA THR A 298 -30.40 19.19 -8.96
C THR A 298 -29.21 18.42 -8.40
N ALA A 299 -28.44 19.05 -7.50
CA ALA A 299 -27.29 18.43 -6.87
C ALA A 299 -27.72 17.29 -5.94
N GLY A 300 -27.03 16.16 -6.06
CA GLY A 300 -26.99 15.08 -5.10
C GLY A 300 -25.86 15.30 -4.09
N GLY A 301 -24.80 14.47 -4.15
CA GLY A 301 -23.58 14.61 -3.34
C GLY A 301 -22.42 15.29 -4.06
N VAL A 302 -21.39 15.67 -3.31
CA VAL A 302 -20.05 15.94 -3.84
C VAL A 302 -19.20 14.69 -3.69
N GLN A 303 -18.61 14.21 -4.78
CA GLN A 303 -17.85 12.96 -4.80
C GLN A 303 -16.34 13.23 -4.73
N SER A 304 -15.85 14.20 -5.46
CA SER A 304 -14.41 14.44 -5.56
C SER A 304 -14.08 15.90 -5.79
N LEU A 305 -12.82 16.27 -5.56
CA LEU A 305 -12.30 17.59 -5.87
C LEU A 305 -10.79 17.56 -6.14
N ASP A 306 -10.31 18.48 -7.00
CA ASP A 306 -8.88 18.69 -7.19
C ASP A 306 -8.59 20.18 -7.47
N VAL A 307 -7.32 20.58 -7.29
CA VAL A 307 -6.84 21.95 -7.43
C VAL A 307 -5.67 22.02 -8.38
N SER A 308 -5.74 22.94 -9.35
CA SER A 308 -4.62 23.29 -10.23
C SER A 308 -4.44 24.81 -10.32
N GLY A 309 -3.26 25.31 -9.95
CA GLY A 309 -3.06 26.76 -9.83
C GLY A 309 -4.10 27.39 -8.89
N ASN A 310 -4.87 28.33 -9.38
CA ASN A 310 -5.94 28.99 -8.65
C ASN A 310 -7.35 28.49 -9.06
N LEU A 311 -7.45 27.32 -9.64
CA LEU A 311 -8.70 26.72 -10.06
C LEU A 311 -9.01 25.49 -9.19
N LEU A 312 -10.20 25.47 -8.58
CA LEU A 312 -10.76 24.32 -7.85
C LEU A 312 -11.89 23.74 -8.70
N ALA A 313 -11.85 22.44 -8.94
CA ALA A 313 -12.89 21.66 -9.59
C ALA A 313 -13.52 20.69 -8.58
N ILE A 314 -14.85 20.55 -8.62
CA ILE A 314 -15.61 19.71 -7.71
C ILE A 314 -16.58 18.86 -8.53
N ALA A 315 -16.52 17.54 -8.39
CA ALA A 315 -17.49 16.61 -8.95
C ALA A 315 -18.78 16.64 -8.12
N VAL A 316 -19.89 16.81 -8.79
CA VAL A 316 -21.22 16.88 -8.16
C VAL A 316 -22.16 15.95 -8.90
N GLN A 317 -22.57 14.88 -8.25
CA GLN A 317 -23.58 13.98 -8.81
C GLN A 317 -24.96 14.66 -8.92
N SER A 318 -25.77 14.18 -9.83
CA SER A 318 -27.17 14.59 -9.93
C SER A 318 -28.04 13.88 -8.87
N SER A 319 -29.18 14.46 -8.58
CA SER A 319 -30.25 13.74 -7.88
C SER A 319 -31.45 13.57 -8.83
N PRO A 320 -31.75 12.33 -9.30
CA PRO A 320 -31.08 11.06 -8.98
C PRO A 320 -29.69 10.91 -9.62
N LYS A 321 -28.82 10.09 -9.06
CA LYS A 321 -27.42 9.87 -9.47
C LYS A 321 -27.27 9.34 -10.90
N THR A 322 -28.30 8.66 -11.40
CA THR A 322 -28.37 8.13 -12.76
C THR A 322 -28.50 9.19 -13.86
N ASN A 323 -28.74 10.45 -13.52
CA ASN A 323 -28.71 11.56 -14.47
C ASN A 323 -27.28 12.13 -14.58
N ALA A 324 -27.04 12.84 -15.68
CA ALA A 324 -25.78 13.56 -15.89
C ALA A 324 -25.43 14.48 -14.73
N GLY A 325 -24.19 14.36 -14.23
CA GLY A 325 -23.62 15.21 -13.20
C GLY A 325 -22.97 16.48 -13.75
N VAL A 326 -22.32 17.23 -12.89
CA VAL A 326 -21.60 18.45 -13.28
C VAL A 326 -20.26 18.56 -12.57
N ILE A 327 -19.31 19.26 -13.18
CA ILE A 327 -18.13 19.80 -12.49
C ILE A 327 -18.40 21.27 -12.17
N ALA A 328 -18.36 21.62 -10.88
CA ALA A 328 -18.42 22.96 -10.39
C ALA A 328 -17.01 23.57 -10.32
N PHE A 329 -16.78 24.68 -11.01
CA PHE A 329 -15.49 25.36 -11.00
C PHE A 329 -15.53 26.61 -10.14
N TYR A 330 -14.50 26.79 -9.32
CA TYR A 330 -14.28 27.97 -8.48
C TYR A 330 -12.89 28.53 -8.72
N SER A 331 -12.78 29.88 -8.73
CA SER A 331 -11.48 30.56 -8.63
C SER A 331 -11.08 30.68 -7.16
N LEU A 332 -9.81 30.49 -6.88
CA LEU A 332 -9.22 30.66 -5.54
C LEU A 332 -8.34 31.91 -5.51
N ASP A 333 -8.52 32.77 -4.51
CA ASP A 333 -7.61 33.89 -4.25
C ASP A 333 -6.42 33.46 -3.35
N SER A 334 -5.51 34.38 -3.06
CA SER A 334 -4.35 34.14 -2.20
C SER A 334 -4.69 33.83 -0.73
N ALA A 335 -5.92 34.10 -0.30
CA ALA A 335 -6.45 33.73 1.01
C ALA A 335 -7.18 32.37 0.99
N GLY A 336 -7.34 31.77 -0.20
CA GLY A 336 -8.11 30.54 -0.39
C GLY A 336 -9.63 30.77 -0.37
N THR A 337 -10.07 32.00 -0.67
CA THR A 337 -11.50 32.27 -0.86
C THR A 337 -11.94 31.74 -2.22
N ALA A 338 -12.96 30.89 -2.21
CA ALA A 338 -13.50 30.28 -3.41
C ALA A 338 -14.66 31.13 -3.98
N THR A 339 -14.56 31.52 -5.26
CA THR A 339 -15.62 32.23 -5.99
C THR A 339 -16.09 31.35 -7.15
N PHE A 340 -17.39 31.04 -7.18
CA PHE A 340 -17.98 30.24 -8.24
C PHE A 340 -17.80 30.88 -9.62
N LEU A 341 -17.35 30.09 -10.59
CA LEU A 341 -17.15 30.53 -11.97
C LEU A 341 -18.26 29.99 -12.89
N LYS A 342 -18.41 28.71 -12.96
CA LYS A 342 -19.38 28.01 -13.81
C LYS A 342 -19.53 26.53 -13.39
N LYS A 343 -20.55 25.89 -13.95
CA LYS A 343 -20.65 24.42 -13.99
C LYS A 343 -20.52 23.92 -15.43
N VAL A 344 -19.96 22.70 -15.58
CA VAL A 344 -19.85 22.01 -16.87
C VAL A 344 -20.49 20.63 -16.71
N THR A 345 -21.43 20.29 -17.59
CA THR A 345 -22.10 18.98 -17.57
C THR A 345 -21.15 17.89 -18.01
N VAL A 346 -21.17 16.77 -17.30
CA VAL A 346 -20.39 15.53 -17.54
C VAL A 346 -21.29 14.30 -17.54
N GLY A 347 -20.73 13.10 -17.45
CA GLY A 347 -21.51 11.86 -17.39
C GLY A 347 -22.30 11.69 -16.09
N SER A 348 -22.94 10.53 -15.96
CA SER A 348 -23.70 10.09 -14.80
C SER A 348 -22.74 9.72 -13.68
N LEU A 349 -23.02 10.13 -12.44
CA LEU A 349 -22.21 9.89 -11.25
C LEU A 349 -20.73 10.25 -11.52
N PRO A 350 -20.35 11.54 -11.66
CA PRO A 350 -18.94 11.91 -11.74
C PRO A 350 -18.29 11.66 -10.38
N ASP A 351 -17.38 10.72 -10.35
CA ASP A 351 -16.66 10.31 -9.16
C ASP A 351 -15.25 10.91 -9.14
N GLY A 352 -14.21 10.22 -9.58
CA GLY A 352 -12.84 10.72 -9.55
C GLY A 352 -12.57 11.88 -10.50
N VAL A 353 -11.83 12.91 -10.04
CA VAL A 353 -11.36 14.03 -10.87
C VAL A 353 -9.87 14.27 -10.69
N ALA A 354 -9.16 14.57 -11.80
CA ALA A 354 -7.75 14.96 -11.74
C ALA A 354 -7.41 16.03 -12.78
N PHE A 355 -6.71 17.08 -12.37
CA PHE A 355 -6.07 18.01 -13.30
C PHE A 355 -4.80 17.41 -13.88
N SER A 356 -4.54 17.65 -15.16
CA SER A 356 -3.23 17.35 -15.74
C SER A 356 -2.15 18.18 -15.05
N PRO A 357 -0.91 17.65 -14.89
CA PRO A 357 0.19 18.41 -14.26
C PRO A 357 0.49 19.76 -14.89
N ASP A 358 0.23 19.94 -16.19
CA ASP A 358 0.39 21.21 -16.90
C ASP A 358 -0.84 22.13 -16.79
N GLY A 359 -1.91 21.68 -16.11
CA GLY A 359 -3.13 22.45 -15.86
C GLY A 359 -4.01 22.72 -17.10
N LYS A 360 -3.80 21.98 -18.20
CA LYS A 360 -4.56 22.20 -19.45
C LYS A 360 -5.79 21.32 -19.60
N TYR A 361 -5.93 20.29 -18.81
CA TYR A 361 -7.07 19.38 -18.82
C TYR A 361 -7.53 19.06 -17.40
N LEU A 362 -8.82 18.93 -17.22
CA LEU A 362 -9.43 18.18 -16.13
C LEU A 362 -10.00 16.89 -16.73
N VAL A 363 -9.67 15.75 -16.16
CA VAL A 363 -10.25 14.45 -16.52
C VAL A 363 -11.19 14.02 -15.40
N VAL A 364 -12.36 13.51 -15.78
CA VAL A 364 -13.41 13.05 -14.86
C VAL A 364 -13.77 11.63 -15.20
N ALA A 365 -13.72 10.76 -14.22
CA ALA A 365 -14.34 9.45 -14.26
C ALA A 365 -15.84 9.63 -13.96
N ASN A 366 -16.70 9.12 -14.82
CA ASN A 366 -18.14 9.12 -14.60
C ASN A 366 -18.55 7.65 -14.51
N GLU A 367 -18.83 7.21 -13.33
CA GLU A 367 -19.03 5.81 -13.02
C GLU A 367 -20.22 5.22 -13.77
N GLY A 368 -21.37 5.93 -13.75
CA GLY A 368 -22.58 5.43 -14.41
C GLY A 368 -23.24 4.30 -13.65
N GLU A 369 -23.03 4.26 -12.34
CA GLU A 369 -23.52 3.21 -11.45
C GLU A 369 -25.03 3.00 -11.51
N LEU A 370 -25.48 1.79 -11.24
CA LEU A 370 -26.89 1.36 -11.19
C LEU A 370 -27.74 2.25 -10.29
N SER A 371 -29.02 2.40 -10.65
CA SER A 371 -29.99 3.00 -9.74
C SER A 371 -30.04 2.27 -8.41
N SER A 372 -30.17 2.99 -7.29
CA SER A 372 -30.41 2.41 -5.97
C SER A 372 -31.68 1.54 -5.88
N THR A 373 -32.54 1.63 -6.88
CA THR A 373 -33.77 0.85 -7.05
C THR A 373 -33.76 0.00 -8.32
N PHE A 374 -32.58 -0.36 -8.83
CA PHE A 374 -32.36 -1.07 -10.09
C PHE A 374 -33.25 -2.33 -10.24
N MET A 375 -33.41 -3.11 -9.19
CA MET A 375 -34.27 -4.30 -9.21
C MET A 375 -35.74 -3.99 -9.54
N THR A 376 -36.13 -2.73 -9.47
CA THR A 376 -37.51 -2.25 -9.73
C THR A 376 -37.63 -1.45 -11.01
N ASP A 377 -36.66 -0.52 -11.23
CA ASP A 377 -36.72 0.45 -12.34
C ASP A 377 -35.86 0.06 -13.55
N GLY A 378 -34.89 -0.83 -13.36
CA GLY A 378 -33.96 -1.27 -14.41
C GLY A 378 -33.09 -0.18 -14.99
N ILE A 379 -32.90 0.95 -14.28
CA ILE A 379 -32.12 2.08 -14.77
C ILE A 379 -30.62 1.81 -14.52
N ASP A 380 -29.87 1.84 -15.61
CA ASP A 380 -28.45 1.52 -15.66
C ASP A 380 -27.77 2.45 -16.71
N PRO A 381 -27.20 3.58 -16.28
CA PRO A 381 -26.52 4.51 -17.18
C PRO A 381 -25.25 3.89 -17.76
N GLU A 382 -24.75 4.45 -18.85
CA GLU A 382 -23.43 4.10 -19.38
C GLU A 382 -22.33 4.83 -18.62
N GLY A 383 -21.27 4.13 -18.21
CA GLY A 383 -20.06 4.74 -17.74
C GLY A 383 -19.33 5.54 -18.84
N SER A 384 -18.58 6.55 -18.45
CA SER A 384 -17.87 7.39 -19.42
C SER A 384 -16.69 8.13 -18.77
N ILE A 385 -15.80 8.69 -19.61
CA ILE A 385 -14.71 9.55 -19.18
C ILE A 385 -14.94 10.92 -19.81
N SER A 386 -14.94 12.00 -19.01
CA SER A 386 -15.06 13.37 -19.52
C SER A 386 -13.71 14.09 -19.48
N ILE A 387 -13.38 14.83 -20.54
CA ILE A 387 -12.21 15.71 -20.59
C ILE A 387 -12.71 17.14 -20.73
N ILE A 388 -12.31 18.01 -19.81
CA ILE A 388 -12.62 19.45 -19.86
C ILE A 388 -11.31 20.20 -20.15
N PRO A 389 -11.13 20.76 -21.35
CA PRO A 389 -9.97 21.58 -21.67
C PRO A 389 -9.94 22.87 -20.83
N ILE A 390 -8.73 23.25 -20.39
CA ILE A 390 -8.47 24.47 -19.62
C ILE A 390 -7.53 25.35 -20.44
N THR A 391 -7.97 26.56 -20.78
CA THR A 391 -7.16 27.53 -21.54
C THR A 391 -6.90 28.76 -20.69
N SER A 392 -5.64 29.00 -20.34
CA SER A 392 -5.24 30.15 -19.50
C SER A 392 -6.02 30.21 -18.17
N GLY A 393 -6.27 29.06 -17.54
CA GLY A 393 -7.01 28.94 -16.29
C GLY A 393 -8.54 29.03 -16.44
N VAL A 394 -9.06 29.06 -17.67
CA VAL A 394 -10.51 29.10 -17.94
C VAL A 394 -10.98 27.73 -18.45
N PRO A 395 -11.89 27.06 -17.74
CA PRO A 395 -12.49 25.81 -18.22
C PRO A 395 -13.36 26.01 -19.46
N ALA A 396 -13.34 25.08 -20.39
CA ALA A 396 -14.26 25.07 -21.53
C ALA A 396 -15.73 25.03 -21.07
N ASP A 397 -16.65 25.40 -21.96
CA ASP A 397 -18.09 25.40 -21.65
C ASP A 397 -18.73 24.02 -21.77
N ALA A 398 -18.04 23.06 -22.41
CA ALA A 398 -18.49 21.68 -22.58
C ALA A 398 -17.33 20.71 -22.43
N ALA A 399 -17.63 19.55 -21.88
CA ALA A 399 -16.70 18.42 -21.82
C ALA A 399 -16.68 17.65 -23.15
N ILE A 400 -15.54 17.00 -23.42
CA ILE A 400 -15.42 15.93 -24.42
C ILE A 400 -15.76 14.64 -23.69
N THR A 401 -16.85 13.98 -24.04
CA THR A 401 -17.26 12.72 -23.41
C THR A 401 -16.78 11.53 -24.23
N LEU A 402 -16.11 10.60 -23.58
CA LEU A 402 -15.60 9.33 -24.13
C LEU A 402 -16.42 8.19 -23.52
N GLY A 403 -17.37 7.65 -24.28
CA GLY A 403 -18.14 6.48 -23.89
C GLY A 403 -17.46 5.18 -24.33
N PHE A 404 -18.02 4.07 -23.89
CA PHE A 404 -17.54 2.71 -24.20
C PHE A 404 -18.43 1.96 -25.22
N SER A 405 -19.40 2.61 -25.84
CA SER A 405 -20.34 1.99 -26.79
C SER A 405 -19.65 1.35 -28.01
N ASP A 406 -18.49 1.86 -28.43
CA ASP A 406 -17.68 1.25 -29.49
C ASP A 406 -17.18 -0.17 -29.12
N PHE A 407 -17.12 -0.51 -27.84
CA PHE A 407 -16.74 -1.84 -27.33
C PHE A 407 -17.93 -2.78 -27.15
N ASN A 408 -19.16 -2.31 -27.33
CA ASN A 408 -20.37 -3.14 -27.28
C ASN A 408 -20.37 -4.25 -28.35
N VAL A 409 -21.21 -5.25 -28.22
CA VAL A 409 -21.43 -6.26 -29.25
C VAL A 409 -21.85 -5.57 -30.54
N GLY A 410 -21.07 -5.78 -31.60
CA GLY A 410 -21.24 -5.10 -32.90
C GLY A 410 -20.60 -3.71 -33.00
N GLY A 411 -20.02 -3.20 -31.94
CA GLY A 411 -19.27 -1.93 -31.94
C GLY A 411 -17.95 -2.03 -32.69
N SER A 412 -17.45 -0.88 -33.17
CA SER A 412 -16.29 -0.78 -34.04
C SER A 412 -14.96 -1.24 -33.39
N ARG A 413 -14.90 -1.20 -32.06
CA ARG A 413 -13.72 -1.53 -31.24
C ARG A 413 -13.92 -2.78 -30.38
N ARG A 414 -14.99 -3.57 -30.62
CA ARG A 414 -15.25 -4.79 -29.85
C ARG A 414 -14.05 -5.74 -29.78
N GLY A 415 -13.29 -5.84 -30.87
CA GLY A 415 -12.11 -6.69 -30.95
C GLY A 415 -10.89 -6.17 -30.18
N GLU A 416 -10.93 -4.96 -29.67
CA GLU A 416 -9.87 -4.35 -28.85
C GLU A 416 -10.12 -4.54 -27.35
N LEU A 417 -11.31 -5.00 -26.95
CA LEU A 417 -11.60 -5.31 -25.55
C LEU A 417 -10.73 -6.50 -25.11
N PRO A 418 -9.90 -6.35 -24.06
CA PRO A 418 -8.94 -7.39 -23.70
C PRO A 418 -9.62 -8.66 -23.20
N ALA A 419 -9.07 -9.81 -23.57
CA ALA A 419 -9.47 -11.07 -22.93
C ALA A 419 -9.13 -11.00 -21.43
N GLY A 420 -10.09 -11.37 -20.58
CA GLY A 420 -9.92 -11.33 -19.13
C GLY A 420 -10.42 -10.06 -18.45
N ILE A 421 -10.95 -9.08 -19.21
CA ILE A 421 -11.79 -8.05 -18.61
C ILE A 421 -13.10 -8.71 -18.11
N ARG A 422 -13.50 -8.34 -16.90
CA ARG A 422 -14.77 -8.83 -16.37
C ARG A 422 -15.91 -7.95 -16.87
N ILE A 423 -16.94 -8.57 -17.41
CA ILE A 423 -18.26 -7.97 -17.63
C ILE A 423 -19.18 -8.66 -16.61
N GLY A 424 -19.57 -7.91 -15.58
CA GLY A 424 -20.17 -8.47 -14.38
C GLY A 424 -21.65 -8.82 -14.58
N ARG A 425 -22.41 -7.89 -15.14
CA ARG A 425 -23.86 -8.00 -15.14
C ARG A 425 -24.43 -8.71 -16.38
N PRO A 426 -25.19 -9.80 -16.23
CA PRO A 426 -25.92 -10.41 -17.35
C PRO A 426 -26.91 -9.44 -18.01
N GLY A 427 -26.78 -9.29 -19.32
CA GLY A 427 -27.69 -8.45 -20.12
C GLY A 427 -27.28 -6.96 -20.19
N ALA A 428 -26.26 -6.51 -19.47
CA ALA A 428 -25.67 -5.20 -19.68
C ALA A 428 -24.95 -5.11 -21.04
N THR A 429 -24.94 -3.94 -21.63
CA THR A 429 -23.95 -3.62 -22.65
C THR A 429 -22.58 -3.42 -22.00
N VAL A 430 -21.50 -3.48 -22.77
CA VAL A 430 -20.16 -3.18 -22.25
C VAL A 430 -20.09 -1.75 -21.71
N ALA A 431 -20.75 -0.81 -22.37
CA ALA A 431 -20.78 0.59 -21.96
C ALA A 431 -21.53 0.83 -20.65
N GLN A 432 -22.51 -0.02 -20.33
CA GLN A 432 -23.20 0.05 -19.04
C GLN A 432 -22.44 -0.66 -17.92
N ASP A 433 -21.63 -1.66 -18.24
CA ASP A 433 -20.92 -2.46 -17.24
C ASP A 433 -19.53 -1.90 -16.90
N LEU A 434 -18.95 -1.06 -17.77
CA LEU A 434 -17.67 -0.40 -17.50
C LEU A 434 -17.89 0.86 -16.66
N GLU A 435 -17.50 0.81 -15.39
CA GLU A 435 -17.71 1.85 -14.39
C GLU A 435 -16.35 2.52 -14.04
N PRO A 436 -16.07 3.72 -14.61
CA PRO A 436 -14.86 4.49 -14.31
C PRO A 436 -14.94 5.15 -12.93
N GLU A 437 -13.90 5.02 -12.10
CA GLU A 437 -13.85 5.56 -10.74
C GLU A 437 -12.73 6.58 -10.54
N TYR A 438 -11.50 6.13 -10.40
CA TYR A 438 -10.36 7.00 -10.11
C TYR A 438 -9.55 7.38 -11.34
N VAL A 439 -8.89 8.55 -11.27
CA VAL A 439 -8.07 9.09 -12.37
C VAL A 439 -6.68 9.47 -11.88
N SER A 440 -5.65 9.07 -12.61
CA SER A 440 -4.30 9.61 -12.49
C SER A 440 -3.71 9.97 -13.84
N ILE A 441 -2.95 11.07 -13.92
CA ILE A 441 -2.42 11.57 -15.20
C ILE A 441 -0.89 11.53 -15.18
N SER A 442 -0.31 11.06 -16.27
CA SER A 442 1.15 10.98 -16.45
C SER A 442 1.82 12.34 -16.24
N ALA A 443 3.05 12.33 -15.72
CA ALA A 443 3.82 13.55 -15.42
C ALA A 443 4.04 14.46 -16.63
N ASP A 444 4.01 13.92 -17.86
CA ASP A 444 4.11 14.67 -19.11
C ASP A 444 2.75 15.20 -19.63
N SER A 445 1.67 15.01 -18.87
CA SER A 445 0.30 15.45 -19.17
C SER A 445 -0.28 14.90 -20.46
N LYS A 446 0.16 13.74 -20.94
CA LYS A 446 -0.31 13.16 -22.20
C LYS A 446 -1.33 12.04 -22.04
N THR A 447 -1.21 11.26 -20.99
CA THR A 447 -2.02 10.05 -20.80
C THR A 447 -2.71 10.10 -19.45
N ALA A 448 -4.03 9.96 -19.42
CA ALA A 448 -4.77 9.64 -18.22
C ALA A 448 -4.96 8.13 -18.09
N PHE A 449 -4.90 7.62 -16.86
CA PHE A 449 -5.19 6.26 -16.46
C PHE A 449 -6.41 6.30 -15.57
N VAL A 450 -7.41 5.49 -15.89
CA VAL A 450 -8.72 5.50 -15.22
C VAL A 450 -9.02 4.07 -14.80
N THR A 451 -9.26 3.86 -13.52
CA THR A 451 -9.70 2.56 -12.98
C THR A 451 -11.10 2.22 -13.45
N LEU A 452 -11.34 0.94 -13.67
CA LEU A 452 -12.62 0.30 -13.92
C LEU A 452 -12.69 -0.84 -12.91
N GLN A 453 -13.14 -0.54 -11.69
CA GLN A 453 -12.90 -1.37 -10.51
C GLN A 453 -13.56 -2.74 -10.66
N GLU A 454 -14.85 -2.80 -10.82
CA GLU A 454 -15.62 -4.06 -10.92
C GLU A 454 -15.25 -4.87 -12.16
N ASN A 455 -14.72 -4.19 -13.18
CA ASN A 455 -14.28 -4.83 -14.41
C ASN A 455 -12.83 -5.35 -14.35
N ASN A 456 -12.14 -5.09 -13.22
CA ASN A 456 -10.75 -5.51 -13.02
C ASN A 456 -9.81 -4.99 -14.11
N ALA A 457 -9.92 -3.71 -14.44
CA ALA A 457 -9.25 -3.13 -15.59
C ALA A 457 -8.81 -1.67 -15.35
N VAL A 458 -7.95 -1.18 -16.25
CA VAL A 458 -7.54 0.23 -16.32
C VAL A 458 -7.66 0.69 -17.77
N ALA A 459 -8.43 1.77 -17.99
CA ALA A 459 -8.50 2.45 -19.28
C ALA A 459 -7.42 3.53 -19.39
N THR A 460 -6.82 3.69 -20.57
CA THR A 460 -5.88 4.78 -20.87
C THR A 460 -6.48 5.74 -21.88
N VAL A 461 -6.30 7.03 -21.65
CA VAL A 461 -6.83 8.11 -22.50
C VAL A 461 -5.69 8.97 -22.99
N ASP A 462 -5.59 9.16 -24.29
CA ASP A 462 -4.72 10.15 -24.92
C ASP A 462 -5.40 11.53 -24.86
N LEU A 463 -4.84 12.44 -24.04
CA LEU A 463 -5.43 13.74 -23.76
C LEU A 463 -5.37 14.70 -24.97
N ALA A 464 -4.38 14.54 -25.86
CA ALA A 464 -4.25 15.40 -27.03
C ALA A 464 -5.28 15.06 -28.10
N THR A 465 -5.65 13.80 -28.26
CA THR A 465 -6.62 13.35 -29.25
C THR A 465 -8.02 13.19 -28.68
N GLY A 466 -8.17 13.17 -27.35
CA GLY A 466 -9.44 12.93 -26.64
C GLY A 466 -10.00 11.55 -26.99
N LYS A 467 -9.20 10.48 -26.85
CA LYS A 467 -9.62 9.11 -27.16
C LYS A 467 -9.15 8.10 -26.10
N ILE A 468 -9.98 7.13 -25.83
CA ILE A 468 -9.54 5.93 -25.12
C ILE A 468 -8.53 5.20 -26.00
N SER A 469 -7.29 5.10 -25.53
CA SER A 469 -6.18 4.49 -26.30
C SER A 469 -6.18 2.97 -26.15
N LYS A 470 -6.28 2.47 -24.92
CA LYS A 470 -6.26 1.05 -24.56
C LYS A 470 -7.10 0.80 -23.32
N ILE A 471 -7.48 -0.45 -23.11
CA ILE A 471 -7.99 -0.98 -21.86
C ILE A 471 -7.07 -2.15 -21.49
N TYR A 472 -6.57 -2.16 -20.24
CA TYR A 472 -5.74 -3.25 -19.70
C TYR A 472 -6.58 -4.07 -18.73
N ALA A 473 -6.72 -5.38 -18.96
CA ALA A 473 -7.22 -6.31 -17.97
C ALA A 473 -6.08 -6.71 -17.02
N LEU A 474 -6.30 -6.64 -15.71
CA LEU A 474 -5.24 -6.79 -14.72
C LEU A 474 -4.93 -8.25 -14.37
N GLY A 475 -5.81 -9.19 -14.74
CA GLY A 475 -5.65 -10.61 -14.43
C GLY A 475 -6.00 -10.94 -12.97
N TYR A 476 -5.39 -12.00 -12.43
CA TYR A 476 -5.78 -12.55 -11.13
C TYR A 476 -4.57 -12.88 -10.28
N LYS A 477 -4.67 -12.66 -8.97
CA LYS A 477 -3.66 -13.01 -7.98
C LYS A 477 -3.84 -14.45 -7.53
N ASP A 478 -2.77 -15.23 -7.56
CA ASP A 478 -2.77 -16.65 -7.24
C ASP A 478 -2.62 -16.87 -5.71
N TYR A 479 -3.70 -17.31 -5.07
CA TYR A 479 -3.74 -17.76 -3.68
C TYR A 479 -3.72 -19.29 -3.54
N ALA A 480 -3.64 -20.00 -4.66
CA ALA A 480 -3.51 -21.46 -4.65
C ALA A 480 -2.06 -21.92 -4.42
N THR A 481 -1.09 -21.21 -5.02
CA THR A 481 0.31 -21.66 -5.03
C THR A 481 1.35 -20.60 -4.67
N LYS A 482 1.00 -19.31 -4.74
CA LYS A 482 1.98 -18.21 -4.60
C LYS A 482 1.78 -17.33 -3.38
N ASN A 483 0.55 -17.13 -2.97
CA ASN A 483 0.20 -16.25 -1.86
C ASN A 483 -0.69 -16.98 -0.85
N ARG A 484 -0.86 -16.38 0.32
CA ARG A 484 -1.72 -16.86 1.38
C ARG A 484 -2.72 -15.76 1.78
N ILE A 485 -3.84 -16.16 2.35
CA ILE A 485 -4.93 -15.28 2.76
C ILE A 485 -5.43 -15.67 4.14
N ALA A 486 -5.87 -14.73 4.94
CA ALA A 486 -6.69 -14.95 6.12
C ALA A 486 -8.18 -14.95 5.71
N ALA A 487 -8.70 -16.13 5.38
CA ALA A 487 -10.04 -16.28 4.80
C ALA A 487 -11.16 -16.30 5.84
N SER A 488 -10.85 -16.29 7.15
CA SER A 488 -11.84 -16.43 8.20
C SER A 488 -11.52 -15.62 9.45
N ASP A 489 -12.55 -15.02 10.01
CA ASP A 489 -12.56 -14.36 11.32
C ASP A 489 -12.82 -15.33 12.49
N ARG A 490 -12.86 -16.64 12.25
CA ARG A 490 -13.29 -17.68 13.18
C ARG A 490 -12.17 -18.64 13.53
N TYR A 491 -12.23 -19.21 14.75
CA TYR A 491 -11.37 -20.32 15.19
C TYR A 491 -12.17 -21.59 15.41
N ALA A 492 -11.46 -22.74 15.40
CA ALA A 492 -12.09 -24.03 15.64
C ALA A 492 -12.83 -24.06 16.99
N GLY A 493 -14.08 -24.53 16.97
CA GLY A 493 -14.92 -24.64 18.16
C GLY A 493 -15.67 -23.36 18.55
N THR A 494 -15.60 -22.29 17.77
CA THR A 494 -16.34 -21.05 18.00
C THR A 494 -17.20 -20.66 16.80
N THR A 495 -18.36 -20.04 17.10
CA THR A 495 -19.25 -19.43 16.11
C THR A 495 -19.19 -17.91 16.14
N SER A 496 -18.44 -17.34 17.10
CA SER A 496 -18.24 -15.91 17.23
C SER A 496 -16.97 -15.50 16.52
N ALA A 497 -16.88 -14.25 16.06
CA ALA A 497 -15.64 -13.67 15.56
C ALA A 497 -14.54 -13.83 16.60
N VAL A 498 -13.38 -14.27 16.16
CA VAL A 498 -12.22 -14.52 17.01
C VAL A 498 -11.09 -13.64 16.52
N TYR A 499 -10.36 -13.15 17.47
CA TYR A 499 -9.43 -12.09 17.23
C TYR A 499 -8.03 -12.57 16.91
N ASN A 500 -7.37 -11.86 16.04
CA ASN A 500 -5.94 -11.95 15.90
C ASN A 500 -5.29 -11.45 17.21
N SER A 501 -4.68 -12.34 17.94
CA SER A 501 -4.00 -12.07 19.20
C SER A 501 -2.69 -12.83 19.28
N PRO A 502 -1.77 -12.49 20.21
CA PRO A 502 -0.53 -13.25 20.38
C PRO A 502 -0.74 -14.75 20.63
N THR A 503 -1.88 -15.12 21.21
CA THR A 503 -2.23 -16.53 21.48
C THR A 503 -3.09 -17.15 20.36
N GLN A 504 -3.67 -16.34 19.51
CA GLN A 504 -4.55 -16.76 18.40
C GLN A 504 -4.36 -15.80 17.20
N PRO A 505 -3.21 -15.85 16.52
CA PRO A 505 -2.93 -14.97 15.38
C PRO A 505 -3.77 -15.37 14.17
N ALA A 506 -4.07 -14.41 13.30
CA ALA A 506 -4.69 -14.67 12.01
C ALA A 506 -3.84 -15.68 11.22
N GLN A 507 -4.50 -16.69 10.67
CA GLN A 507 -3.80 -17.75 9.93
C GLN A 507 -3.86 -17.46 8.44
N LEU A 508 -2.71 -17.11 7.87
CA LEU A 508 -2.54 -17.01 6.43
C LEU A 508 -2.33 -18.40 5.83
N LYS A 509 -3.21 -18.79 4.92
CA LYS A 509 -3.19 -20.09 4.24
C LYS A 509 -3.37 -19.94 2.73
N SER A 510 -2.81 -20.88 1.95
CA SER A 510 -3.17 -21.06 0.54
C SER A 510 -4.33 -22.05 0.45
N TYR A 511 -5.20 -21.82 -0.53
CA TYR A 511 -6.37 -22.69 -0.76
C TYR A 511 -6.41 -23.15 -2.22
N PRO A 512 -6.77 -24.41 -2.49
CA PRO A 512 -6.77 -24.96 -3.83
C PRO A 512 -7.67 -24.13 -4.76
N ASN A 513 -7.16 -23.79 -5.94
CA ASN A 513 -7.87 -23.08 -7.01
C ASN A 513 -8.50 -21.74 -6.60
N LEU A 514 -7.98 -21.09 -5.53
CA LEU A 514 -8.42 -19.76 -5.10
C LEU A 514 -7.57 -18.67 -5.73
N PHE A 515 -8.22 -17.65 -6.27
CA PHE A 515 -7.62 -16.48 -6.88
C PHE A 515 -8.26 -15.19 -6.33
N GLY A 516 -7.53 -14.07 -6.34
CA GLY A 516 -8.05 -12.74 -6.06
C GLY A 516 -8.22 -11.96 -7.37
N VAL A 517 -9.35 -11.30 -7.55
CA VAL A 517 -9.56 -10.31 -8.61
C VAL A 517 -8.96 -9.00 -8.12
N TYR A 518 -8.08 -8.34 -8.90
CA TYR A 518 -7.41 -7.12 -8.40
C TYR A 518 -8.41 -6.02 -8.07
N MET A 519 -9.31 -5.69 -8.97
CA MET A 519 -10.38 -4.71 -8.80
C MET A 519 -9.86 -3.41 -8.16
N PRO A 520 -9.07 -2.62 -8.92
CA PRO A 520 -8.40 -1.45 -8.39
C PRO A 520 -9.38 -0.31 -8.16
N ASP A 521 -9.35 0.28 -6.97
CA ASP A 521 -9.99 1.54 -6.70
C ASP A 521 -8.99 2.68 -6.99
N GLY A 522 -8.21 3.12 -6.00
CA GLY A 522 -7.24 4.21 -6.17
C GLY A 522 -6.09 3.91 -7.11
N ILE A 523 -5.69 4.91 -7.90
CA ILE A 523 -4.60 4.84 -8.88
C ILE A 523 -3.66 6.03 -8.77
N ALA A 524 -2.35 5.79 -8.90
CA ALA A 524 -1.33 6.84 -8.99
C ALA A 524 -0.35 6.55 -10.11
N THR A 525 0.14 7.59 -10.79
CA THR A 525 1.18 7.48 -11.82
C THR A 525 2.52 8.00 -11.30
N VAL A 526 3.61 7.38 -11.78
CA VAL A 526 4.97 7.79 -11.46
C VAL A 526 5.93 7.54 -12.63
N THR A 527 6.91 8.43 -12.78
CA THR A 527 8.02 8.20 -13.72
C THR A 527 9.29 7.88 -12.93
N LEU A 528 9.81 6.67 -13.08
CA LEU A 528 11.02 6.18 -12.43
C LEU A 528 12.04 5.79 -13.49
N SER A 529 13.25 6.36 -13.40
CA SER A 529 14.33 6.11 -14.37
C SER A 529 13.90 6.32 -15.83
N GLY A 530 13.03 7.31 -16.09
CA GLY A 530 12.56 7.66 -17.43
C GLY A 530 11.43 6.78 -17.98
N LYS A 531 10.92 5.85 -17.20
CA LYS A 531 9.79 4.99 -17.56
C LYS A 531 8.59 5.29 -16.68
N THR A 532 7.40 5.35 -17.27
CA THR A 532 6.15 5.58 -16.56
C THR A 532 5.57 4.26 -16.06
N TYR A 533 5.09 4.28 -14.82
CA TYR A 533 4.36 3.21 -14.16
C TYR A 533 3.05 3.77 -13.61
N PHE A 534 2.06 2.91 -13.43
CA PHE A 534 0.92 3.21 -12.58
C PHE A 534 0.85 2.21 -11.43
N LEU A 535 0.38 2.70 -10.29
CA LEU A 535 0.17 1.93 -9.08
C LEU A 535 -1.32 1.83 -8.84
N THR A 536 -1.78 0.69 -8.33
CA THR A 536 -3.17 0.46 -7.95
C THR A 536 -3.27 -0.01 -6.51
N ALA A 537 -4.24 0.51 -5.80
CA ALA A 537 -4.74 -0.05 -4.56
C ALA A 537 -5.86 -1.02 -4.91
N ASN A 538 -5.76 -2.28 -4.47
CA ASN A 538 -6.59 -3.36 -4.98
C ASN A 538 -7.62 -3.77 -3.92
N GLU A 539 -8.64 -2.96 -3.76
CA GLU A 539 -9.68 -3.07 -2.75
C GLU A 539 -10.66 -4.21 -3.05
N GLY A 540 -11.33 -4.09 -4.19
CA GLY A 540 -12.39 -4.97 -4.64
C GLY A 540 -13.79 -4.48 -4.28
N ASP A 541 -14.70 -4.53 -5.24
CA ASP A 541 -16.10 -4.21 -5.02
C ASP A 541 -17.07 -5.10 -5.81
N ASP A 542 -18.39 -5.01 -5.50
CA ASP A 542 -19.46 -5.72 -6.15
C ASP A 542 -20.73 -4.85 -6.20
N ARG A 543 -21.68 -5.27 -7.03
CA ARG A 543 -22.96 -4.53 -7.21
C ARG A 543 -24.11 -5.13 -6.39
N ASP A 544 -23.83 -5.90 -5.34
CA ASP A 544 -24.88 -6.59 -4.56
C ASP A 544 -25.71 -5.64 -3.69
N ASP A 545 -25.29 -4.40 -3.50
CA ASP A 545 -26.09 -3.33 -2.92
C ASP A 545 -27.29 -2.95 -3.83
N PHE A 546 -27.17 -3.16 -5.14
CA PHE A 546 -28.19 -2.86 -6.15
C PHE A 546 -28.83 -4.12 -6.73
N MET A 547 -28.12 -5.24 -6.70
CA MET A 547 -28.56 -6.53 -7.25
C MET A 547 -28.63 -7.59 -6.15
N THR A 548 -29.82 -8.09 -5.88
CA THR A 548 -30.05 -9.02 -4.77
C THR A 548 -30.58 -10.37 -5.22
N GLY A 549 -30.48 -11.37 -4.36
CA GLY A 549 -31.04 -12.72 -4.58
C GLY A 549 -30.40 -13.42 -5.79
N ALA A 550 -31.23 -13.81 -6.77
CA ALA A 550 -30.71 -14.51 -7.94
C ALA A 550 -29.85 -13.64 -8.87
N SER A 551 -29.91 -12.32 -8.73
CA SER A 551 -29.11 -11.36 -9.51
C SER A 551 -27.80 -11.00 -8.84
N ALA A 552 -27.58 -11.35 -7.57
CA ALA A 552 -26.34 -11.06 -6.85
C ALA A 552 -25.12 -11.63 -7.57
N GLU A 553 -24.04 -10.84 -7.61
CA GLU A 553 -22.77 -11.23 -8.22
C GLU A 553 -21.96 -12.14 -7.31
N THR A 554 -22.16 -12.04 -6.01
CA THR A 554 -21.39 -12.78 -5.02
C THR A 554 -22.17 -13.89 -4.33
N ALA A 555 -21.45 -14.83 -3.73
CA ALA A 555 -22.00 -15.85 -2.84
C ALA A 555 -20.96 -16.30 -1.83
N ARG A 556 -21.39 -16.87 -0.70
CA ARG A 556 -20.48 -17.53 0.23
C ARG A 556 -19.98 -18.84 -0.35
N PHE A 557 -18.73 -19.23 -0.07
CA PHE A 557 -18.18 -20.52 -0.50
C PHE A 557 -19.13 -21.70 -0.16
N ALA A 558 -19.69 -21.69 1.06
CA ALA A 558 -20.61 -22.75 1.50
C ALA A 558 -21.83 -22.92 0.58
N ASP A 559 -22.29 -21.86 -0.09
CA ASP A 559 -23.44 -21.86 -0.99
C ASP A 559 -23.06 -22.39 -2.39
N LEU A 560 -21.77 -22.38 -2.74
CA LEU A 560 -21.25 -22.82 -4.04
C LEU A 560 -20.87 -24.32 -4.06
N VAL A 561 -20.75 -24.96 -2.90
CA VAL A 561 -20.21 -26.33 -2.76
C VAL A 561 -20.86 -27.36 -3.66
N ALA A 562 -22.19 -27.30 -3.85
CA ALA A 562 -22.92 -28.23 -4.71
C ALA A 562 -22.65 -28.04 -6.23
N SER A 563 -21.96 -26.99 -6.59
CA SER A 563 -21.64 -26.58 -7.96
C SER A 563 -20.16 -26.51 -8.24
N LEU A 564 -19.32 -27.13 -7.42
CA LEU A 564 -17.86 -27.20 -7.63
C LEU A 564 -17.53 -28.41 -8.52
N ASP A 565 -16.58 -28.26 -9.44
CA ASP A 565 -16.02 -29.37 -10.20
C ASP A 565 -15.35 -30.39 -9.25
N VAL A 566 -15.69 -31.64 -9.40
CA VAL A 566 -15.25 -32.71 -8.50
C VAL A 566 -13.78 -33.08 -8.69
N THR A 567 -13.18 -32.71 -9.83
CA THR A 567 -11.75 -32.94 -10.12
C THR A 567 -10.92 -31.81 -9.54
N ALA A 568 -11.35 -30.57 -9.72
CA ALA A 568 -10.72 -29.37 -9.16
C ALA A 568 -10.87 -29.33 -7.63
N PHE A 569 -12.03 -29.79 -7.12
CA PHE A 569 -12.37 -29.79 -5.69
C PHE A 569 -12.84 -31.17 -5.22
N PRO A 570 -11.94 -32.14 -4.99
CA PRO A 570 -12.30 -33.46 -4.47
C PRO A 570 -13.08 -33.36 -3.14
N ALA A 571 -14.05 -34.24 -2.92
CA ALA A 571 -14.94 -34.20 -1.76
C ALA A 571 -14.23 -34.10 -0.40
N ALA A 572 -13.07 -34.77 -0.25
CA ALA A 572 -12.24 -34.66 0.97
C ALA A 572 -11.69 -33.25 1.17
N THR A 573 -11.26 -32.58 0.09
CA THR A 573 -10.81 -31.18 0.10
C THR A 573 -11.95 -30.26 0.49
N VAL A 574 -13.11 -30.40 -0.16
CA VAL A 574 -14.30 -29.59 0.15
C VAL A 574 -14.68 -29.73 1.62
N THR A 575 -14.72 -30.96 2.14
CA THR A 575 -15.00 -31.19 3.57
C THR A 575 -14.04 -30.49 4.49
N ALA A 576 -12.75 -30.44 4.13
CA ALA A 576 -11.72 -29.79 4.94
C ALA A 576 -11.83 -28.27 4.94
N ILE A 577 -12.16 -27.64 3.79
CA ILE A 577 -12.18 -26.17 3.64
C ILE A 577 -13.58 -25.56 3.81
N ASN A 578 -14.67 -26.33 3.73
CA ASN A 578 -16.03 -25.84 3.94
C ASN A 578 -16.40 -25.78 5.44
N THR A 579 -15.64 -25.00 6.17
CA THR A 579 -15.93 -24.73 7.59
C THR A 579 -15.89 -23.24 7.84
N ALA A 580 -16.52 -22.79 8.92
CA ALA A 580 -16.49 -21.37 9.30
C ALA A 580 -15.08 -20.86 9.67
N GLN A 581 -14.12 -21.77 9.91
CA GLN A 581 -12.73 -21.47 10.24
C GLN A 581 -11.80 -21.44 9.00
N GLU A 582 -12.31 -21.88 7.87
CA GLU A 582 -11.60 -21.94 6.59
C GLU A 582 -12.36 -21.08 5.56
N LEU A 583 -12.69 -21.61 4.39
CA LEU A 583 -13.37 -20.86 3.33
C LEU A 583 -14.90 -20.73 3.50
N GLY A 584 -15.55 -21.51 4.35
CA GLY A 584 -17.02 -21.65 4.35
C GLY A 584 -17.80 -20.33 4.39
N ARG A 585 -17.20 -19.28 4.96
CA ARG A 585 -17.80 -17.94 5.03
C ARG A 585 -17.25 -16.95 4.01
N LEU A 586 -16.17 -17.29 3.29
CA LEU A 586 -15.54 -16.37 2.36
C LEU A 586 -16.52 -15.96 1.24
N THR A 587 -16.64 -14.66 1.03
CA THR A 587 -17.41 -14.10 -0.09
C THR A 587 -16.58 -14.25 -1.37
N LEU A 588 -17.22 -14.78 -2.40
CA LEU A 588 -16.62 -15.06 -3.70
C LEU A 588 -17.44 -14.43 -4.80
N MET A 589 -16.78 -14.01 -5.86
CA MET A 589 -17.41 -13.67 -7.12
C MET A 589 -18.05 -14.95 -7.69
N ALA A 590 -19.37 -15.02 -7.71
CA ALA A 590 -20.09 -16.22 -8.16
C ALA A 590 -20.54 -16.14 -9.61
N LYS A 591 -20.77 -14.92 -10.12
CA LYS A 591 -21.34 -14.72 -11.45
C LYS A 591 -20.70 -13.59 -12.22
N ASP A 592 -20.77 -13.67 -13.53
CA ASP A 592 -20.53 -12.61 -14.48
C ASP A 592 -21.60 -12.68 -15.63
N ALA A 593 -21.41 -11.86 -16.67
CA ALA A 593 -22.29 -11.83 -17.82
C ALA A 593 -22.38 -13.16 -18.60
N ASN A 594 -21.40 -14.06 -18.42
CA ASN A 594 -21.34 -15.35 -19.09
C ASN A 594 -21.91 -16.49 -18.24
N GLY A 595 -22.25 -16.24 -16.98
CA GLY A 595 -22.78 -17.23 -16.06
C GLY A 595 -21.96 -17.37 -14.79
N LYS A 596 -21.45 -18.58 -14.47
CA LYS A 596 -20.63 -18.83 -13.30
C LYS A 596 -19.23 -18.27 -13.51
N PHE A 597 -18.82 -17.34 -12.66
CA PHE A 597 -17.46 -16.78 -12.71
C PHE A 597 -16.47 -17.75 -12.07
N GLY A 598 -15.82 -18.54 -12.90
CA GLY A 598 -14.91 -19.63 -12.48
C GLY A 598 -15.16 -20.95 -13.14
N ASP A 599 -16.21 -21.05 -13.95
CA ASP A 599 -16.41 -22.10 -14.94
C ASP A 599 -15.44 -21.82 -16.10
N THR A 600 -14.36 -22.57 -16.19
CA THR A 600 -13.29 -22.30 -17.16
C THR A 600 -13.33 -23.19 -18.40
N ASP A 601 -14.14 -24.24 -18.40
CA ASP A 601 -14.32 -25.17 -19.52
C ASP A 601 -15.73 -25.17 -20.11
N GLY A 602 -16.70 -24.50 -19.46
CA GLY A 602 -18.04 -24.25 -19.98
C GLY A 602 -19.04 -25.39 -19.69
N ASP A 603 -18.71 -26.25 -18.72
CA ASP A 603 -19.58 -27.39 -18.38
C ASP A 603 -20.62 -27.04 -17.30
N GLY A 604 -20.53 -25.87 -16.70
CA GLY A 604 -21.54 -25.31 -15.79
C GLY A 604 -21.23 -25.54 -14.32
N ASP A 605 -19.99 -25.87 -13.94
CA ASP A 605 -19.57 -25.91 -12.56
C ASP A 605 -18.34 -24.98 -12.30
N TYR A 606 -17.81 -24.90 -11.09
CA TYR A 606 -16.69 -24.02 -10.74
C TYR A 606 -15.38 -24.79 -10.69
N ASP A 607 -14.48 -24.57 -11.65
CA ASP A 607 -13.09 -25.04 -11.64
C ASP A 607 -12.19 -24.20 -10.76
N ARG A 608 -12.55 -22.92 -10.61
CA ARG A 608 -11.80 -21.92 -9.85
C ARG A 608 -12.71 -21.06 -9.00
N LEU A 609 -12.14 -20.54 -7.93
CA LEU A 609 -12.79 -19.61 -7.02
C LEU A 609 -12.11 -18.25 -7.11
N TYR A 610 -12.89 -17.19 -7.15
CA TYR A 610 -12.41 -15.83 -7.22
C TYR A 610 -12.97 -15.00 -6.07
N MET A 611 -12.09 -14.37 -5.30
CA MET A 611 -12.48 -13.45 -4.24
C MET A 611 -12.42 -12.01 -4.71
N LEU A 612 -13.19 -11.14 -4.06
CA LEU A 612 -13.21 -9.71 -4.26
C LEU A 612 -11.89 -9.09 -3.80
N GLY A 613 -11.29 -8.25 -4.64
CA GLY A 613 -10.02 -7.61 -4.37
C GLY A 613 -8.86 -8.57 -4.30
N SER A 614 -7.66 -8.05 -4.22
CA SER A 614 -6.46 -8.85 -4.03
C SER A 614 -5.71 -8.52 -2.74
N ARG A 615 -6.30 -7.65 -1.89
CA ARG A 615 -5.77 -7.24 -0.58
C ARG A 615 -4.31 -6.81 -0.66
N SER A 616 -3.96 -6.12 -1.75
CA SER A 616 -2.59 -5.71 -2.06
C SER A 616 -2.57 -4.37 -2.78
N PHE A 617 -1.39 -3.79 -2.93
CA PHE A 617 -1.15 -2.80 -3.97
C PHE A 617 -0.22 -3.36 -5.02
N SER A 618 -0.34 -2.87 -6.25
CA SER A 618 0.47 -3.34 -7.37
C SER A 618 1.13 -2.19 -8.12
N ILE A 619 2.24 -2.48 -8.82
CA ILE A 619 2.90 -1.56 -9.76
C ILE A 619 2.87 -2.19 -11.14
N TRP A 620 2.46 -1.41 -12.12
CA TRP A 620 2.24 -1.83 -13.49
C TRP A 620 3.06 -0.97 -14.44
N ASP A 621 3.58 -1.58 -15.47
CA ASP A 621 4.21 -0.89 -16.61
C ASP A 621 3.14 -0.16 -17.42
N ALA A 622 3.24 1.17 -17.51
CA ALA A 622 2.22 1.99 -18.17
C ALA A 622 2.10 1.80 -19.68
N GLU A 623 3.13 1.29 -20.34
CA GLU A 623 3.12 1.05 -21.81
C GLU A 623 2.47 -0.29 -22.16
N THR A 624 2.74 -1.31 -21.34
CA THR A 624 2.34 -2.69 -21.62
C THR A 624 1.13 -3.16 -20.81
N GLY A 625 0.84 -2.51 -19.68
CA GLY A 625 -0.15 -2.96 -18.71
C GLY A 625 0.28 -4.21 -17.92
N LEU A 626 1.55 -4.62 -18.04
CA LEU A 626 2.05 -5.79 -17.31
C LEU A 626 2.43 -5.43 -15.89
N GLN A 627 2.08 -6.30 -14.95
CA GLN A 627 2.47 -6.19 -13.56
C GLN A 627 3.98 -6.35 -13.40
N VAL A 628 4.61 -5.40 -12.71
CA VAL A 628 6.04 -5.44 -12.39
C VAL A 628 6.29 -5.75 -10.92
N PHE A 629 5.29 -5.49 -10.07
CA PHE A 629 5.31 -5.80 -8.65
C PHE A 629 3.89 -5.94 -8.11
N ASP A 630 3.71 -6.83 -7.15
CA ASP A 630 2.54 -6.90 -6.27
C ASP A 630 3.03 -7.09 -4.82
N SER A 631 2.40 -6.43 -3.86
CA SER A 631 2.78 -6.53 -2.45
C SER A 631 2.49 -7.91 -1.82
N GLY A 632 1.93 -8.84 -2.57
CA GLY A 632 1.68 -10.19 -2.12
C GLY A 632 0.73 -10.23 -0.92
N GLU A 633 1.13 -10.93 0.14
CA GLU A 633 0.39 -11.02 1.40
C GLU A 633 0.84 -9.96 2.43
N ASP A 634 1.71 -9.02 2.04
CA ASP A 634 2.31 -8.04 2.97
C ASP A 634 1.26 -7.20 3.69
N VAL A 635 0.22 -6.74 2.96
CA VAL A 635 -0.83 -5.87 3.54
C VAL A 635 -1.52 -6.58 4.70
N GLU A 636 -2.02 -7.80 4.50
CA GLU A 636 -2.66 -8.58 5.56
C GLU A 636 -1.68 -8.90 6.69
N ARG A 637 -0.48 -9.32 6.34
CA ARG A 637 0.56 -9.69 7.30
C ARG A 637 0.96 -8.52 8.18
N ILE A 638 1.20 -7.34 7.61
CA ILE A 638 1.54 -6.12 8.34
C ILE A 638 0.40 -5.73 9.29
N VAL A 639 -0.84 -5.69 8.78
CA VAL A 639 -2.01 -5.28 9.56
C VAL A 639 -2.26 -6.23 10.73
N TYR A 640 -2.33 -7.53 10.47
CA TYR A 640 -2.67 -8.50 11.52
C TYR A 640 -1.57 -8.65 12.56
N ASN A 641 -0.33 -8.48 12.16
CA ASN A 641 0.79 -8.53 13.08
C ASN A 641 0.86 -7.30 13.98
N ASN A 642 0.67 -6.11 13.43
CA ASN A 642 0.61 -4.89 14.26
C ASN A 642 -0.62 -4.90 15.19
N ALA A 643 -1.73 -5.50 14.79
CA ALA A 643 -2.88 -5.70 15.67
C ALA A 643 -2.60 -6.71 16.80
N ALA A 644 -1.78 -7.75 16.56
CA ALA A 644 -1.43 -8.76 17.56
C ALA A 644 -0.41 -8.28 18.59
N GLU A 645 0.48 -7.37 18.23
CA GLU A 645 1.57 -6.88 19.09
C GLU A 645 1.09 -5.93 20.20
N ASP A 646 -0.02 -5.26 20.02
CA ASP A 646 -0.60 -4.38 21.03
C ASP A 646 -1.72 -5.09 21.81
N ALA A 647 -1.35 -5.96 22.74
CA ALA A 647 -2.30 -6.75 23.53
C ALA A 647 -3.29 -5.89 24.36
N THR A 648 -2.95 -4.64 24.68
CA THR A 648 -3.84 -3.71 25.38
C THR A 648 -4.85 -3.07 24.43
N LYS A 649 -4.46 -2.83 23.20
CA LYS A 649 -5.30 -2.34 22.10
C LYS A 649 -5.98 -3.47 21.34
N ALA A 650 -5.36 -4.65 21.24
CA ALA A 650 -5.85 -5.80 20.50
C ALA A 650 -7.29 -6.18 20.87
N THR A 651 -7.66 -6.10 22.16
CA THR A 651 -9.01 -6.50 22.60
C THR A 651 -10.10 -5.54 22.09
N ALA A 652 -9.80 -4.28 21.93
CA ALA A 652 -10.74 -3.25 21.47
C ALA A 652 -10.76 -3.15 19.93
N LEU A 653 -9.59 -3.08 19.31
CA LEU A 653 -9.40 -3.02 17.85
C LEU A 653 -10.00 -4.20 17.10
N LEU A 654 -9.94 -5.35 17.75
CA LEU A 654 -10.34 -6.61 17.18
C LEU A 654 -11.83 -6.89 17.38
N LYS A 655 -12.51 -6.14 18.24
CA LYS A 655 -13.96 -6.19 18.39
C LYS A 655 -14.71 -5.39 17.33
N ALA A 656 -14.05 -4.47 16.67
CA ALA A 656 -14.71 -3.66 15.67
C ALA A 656 -14.98 -4.50 14.42
N SER A 657 -16.22 -4.48 13.98
CA SER A 657 -16.73 -5.18 12.81
C SER A 657 -15.99 -4.83 11.52
N GLN A 658 -15.26 -3.72 11.48
CA GLN A 658 -14.61 -3.24 10.28
C GLN A 658 -13.32 -3.97 9.91
N LEU A 659 -12.46 -4.37 10.84
CA LEU A 659 -11.22 -5.05 10.45
C LEU A 659 -11.37 -6.58 10.40
N LEU A 660 -11.97 -7.17 11.42
CA LEU A 660 -12.03 -8.63 11.54
C LEU A 660 -13.30 -9.23 10.99
N GLY A 661 -14.41 -8.50 11.00
CA GLY A 661 -15.62 -8.91 10.30
C GLY A 661 -15.46 -8.89 8.78
N ARG A 662 -14.29 -8.44 8.26
CA ARG A 662 -13.99 -8.36 6.82
C ARG A 662 -13.02 -9.44 6.35
N LEU A 663 -12.46 -10.28 7.22
CA LEU A 663 -11.56 -11.36 6.80
C LEU A 663 -12.23 -12.35 5.86
N ASP A 664 -13.50 -12.61 6.05
CA ASP A 664 -14.34 -13.46 5.19
C ASP A 664 -14.98 -12.68 4.02
N ASN A 665 -14.49 -11.48 3.73
CA ASN A 665 -14.89 -10.64 2.60
C ASN A 665 -13.65 -10.00 1.96
N LYS A 666 -13.53 -8.66 1.92
CA LYS A 666 -12.46 -7.92 1.24
C LYS A 666 -11.18 -7.71 2.08
N GLY A 667 -11.20 -7.98 3.39
CA GLY A 667 -10.05 -7.90 4.30
C GLY A 667 -9.68 -6.47 4.71
N PRO A 668 -8.37 -6.06 4.62
CA PRO A 668 -7.92 -4.73 5.03
C PRO A 668 -8.38 -3.58 4.14
N GLU A 669 -8.78 -3.87 2.92
CA GLU A 669 -9.26 -2.96 1.88
C GLU A 669 -8.25 -1.84 1.58
N PRO A 670 -7.24 -2.12 0.72
CA PRO A 670 -6.39 -1.08 0.15
C PRO A 670 -7.20 -0.18 -0.78
N GLU A 671 -7.48 1.04 -0.32
CA GLU A 671 -8.40 2.01 -0.92
C GLU A 671 -7.69 2.91 -1.91
N SER A 672 -6.79 3.73 -1.44
CA SER A 672 -6.10 4.69 -2.28
C SER A 672 -4.58 4.59 -2.19
N VAL A 673 -3.91 5.12 -3.21
CA VAL A 673 -2.46 5.18 -3.29
C VAL A 673 -2.01 6.52 -3.84
N VAL A 674 -0.97 7.10 -3.23
CA VAL A 674 -0.32 8.30 -3.75
C VAL A 674 1.20 8.12 -3.74
N VAL A 675 1.87 8.81 -4.67
CA VAL A 675 3.33 8.76 -4.81
C VAL A 675 3.94 10.12 -4.52
N GLY A 676 5.08 10.12 -3.81
CA GLY A 676 5.81 11.34 -3.52
C GLY A 676 7.31 11.16 -3.44
N GLN A 677 8.05 12.22 -3.78
CA GLN A 677 9.51 12.23 -3.68
C GLN A 677 9.96 12.91 -2.39
N VAL A 678 10.81 12.23 -1.61
CA VAL A 678 11.44 12.74 -0.38
C VAL A 678 12.96 12.61 -0.54
N GLY A 679 13.66 13.74 -0.62
CA GLY A 679 15.06 13.73 -1.00
C GLY A 679 15.26 13.22 -2.44
N SER A 680 16.13 12.22 -2.61
CA SER A 680 16.37 11.56 -3.90
C SER A 680 15.46 10.34 -4.14
N GLU A 681 14.72 9.91 -3.15
CA GLU A 681 13.98 8.65 -3.14
C GLU A 681 12.48 8.88 -3.38
N THR A 682 11.85 7.90 -4.02
CA THR A 682 10.40 7.93 -4.28
C THR A 682 9.68 6.93 -3.38
N TYR A 683 8.54 7.35 -2.86
CA TYR A 683 7.72 6.57 -1.93
C TYR A 683 6.30 6.46 -2.42
N ALA A 684 5.69 5.31 -2.17
CA ALA A 684 4.25 5.09 -2.26
C ALA A 684 3.64 5.08 -0.85
N PHE A 685 2.49 5.70 -0.73
CA PHE A 685 1.65 5.69 0.47
C PHE A 685 0.33 5.03 0.10
N VAL A 686 -0.03 3.97 0.82
CA VAL A 686 -1.24 3.18 0.54
C VAL A 686 -2.16 3.30 1.73
N ALA A 687 -3.36 3.79 1.52
CA ALA A 687 -4.42 3.81 2.52
C ALA A 687 -5.08 2.44 2.62
N LEU A 688 -5.40 2.02 3.83
CA LEU A 688 -6.12 0.80 4.13
C LEU A 688 -7.39 1.18 4.87
N GLU A 689 -8.53 1.23 4.18
CA GLU A 689 -9.78 1.76 4.70
C GLU A 689 -10.21 1.02 5.99
N ARG A 690 -10.47 -0.28 5.91
CA ARG A 690 -10.97 -1.08 7.04
C ARG A 690 -9.92 -1.29 8.13
N ALA A 691 -8.64 -1.24 7.79
CA ALA A 691 -7.56 -1.27 8.77
C ALA A 691 -7.32 0.09 9.43
N SER A 692 -7.89 1.19 8.91
CA SER A 692 -7.68 2.56 9.35
C SER A 692 -6.19 2.90 9.46
N ALA A 693 -5.41 2.56 8.43
CA ALA A 693 -3.97 2.61 8.48
C ALA A 693 -3.36 3.09 7.15
N ILE A 694 -2.12 3.54 7.21
CA ILE A 694 -1.31 3.93 6.05
C ILE A 694 -0.04 3.09 6.02
N LEU A 695 0.27 2.53 4.86
CA LEU A 695 1.55 1.90 4.56
C LEU A 695 2.44 2.85 3.78
N MET A 696 3.71 2.90 4.12
CA MET A 696 4.74 3.63 3.37
C MET A 696 5.75 2.65 2.80
N TYR A 697 5.96 2.70 1.49
CA TYR A 697 6.95 1.90 0.76
C TYR A 697 7.91 2.79 -0.02
N GLN A 698 9.20 2.52 0.01
CA GLN A 698 10.18 3.10 -0.92
C GLN A 698 10.07 2.34 -2.24
N ILE A 699 9.77 3.05 -3.33
CA ILE A 699 9.53 2.49 -4.66
C ILE A 699 10.50 3.01 -5.72
N THR A 700 11.60 3.64 -5.33
CA THR A 700 12.64 4.14 -6.26
C THR A 700 13.09 3.06 -7.24
N ASN A 701 13.14 1.81 -6.79
CA ASN A 701 13.22 0.65 -7.66
C ASN A 701 11.84 -0.05 -7.71
N PRO A 702 11.06 0.12 -8.79
CA PRO A 702 9.69 -0.40 -8.87
C PRO A 702 9.62 -1.94 -8.91
N LEU A 703 10.72 -2.62 -9.22
CA LEU A 703 10.81 -4.09 -9.20
C LEU A 703 11.09 -4.67 -7.80
N LYS A 704 11.48 -3.81 -6.84
CA LYS A 704 11.86 -4.19 -5.48
C LYS A 704 11.47 -3.10 -4.49
N PRO A 705 10.18 -2.79 -4.35
CA PRO A 705 9.70 -1.90 -3.30
C PRO A 705 10.12 -2.40 -1.93
N LYS A 706 10.38 -1.45 -1.00
CA LYS A 706 10.76 -1.76 0.38
C LYS A 706 9.76 -1.17 1.34
N PHE A 707 9.19 -1.98 2.21
CA PHE A 707 8.36 -1.50 3.31
C PHE A 707 9.18 -0.60 4.23
N VAL A 708 8.60 0.56 4.60
CA VAL A 708 9.24 1.56 5.45
C VAL A 708 8.52 1.73 6.78
N GLN A 709 7.19 1.89 6.73
CA GLN A 709 6.42 2.18 7.93
C GLN A 709 4.94 1.81 7.77
N TYR A 710 4.36 1.36 8.89
CA TYR A 710 2.92 1.28 9.14
C TYR A 710 2.53 2.39 10.11
N VAL A 711 1.50 3.15 9.79
CA VAL A 711 0.97 4.21 10.67
C VAL A 711 -0.52 4.02 10.84
N ARG A 712 -0.97 4.12 12.08
CA ARG A 712 -2.36 4.07 12.48
C ARG A 712 -2.60 5.06 13.61
N ASN A 713 -3.71 5.80 13.57
CA ASN A 713 -4.03 6.82 14.56
C ASN A 713 -5.45 6.63 15.12
N THR A 714 -5.78 5.41 15.48
CA THR A 714 -7.01 5.04 16.20
C THR A 714 -6.71 3.96 17.22
N THR A 715 -7.41 3.95 18.36
CA THR A 715 -7.23 2.93 19.38
C THR A 715 -8.21 1.79 19.22
N ASP A 716 -9.48 2.08 18.93
CA ASP A 716 -10.55 1.07 18.92
C ASP A 716 -11.67 1.35 17.90
N LEU A 717 -11.39 2.15 16.86
CA LEU A 717 -12.36 2.58 15.86
C LEU A 717 -13.54 3.40 16.41
N THR A 718 -13.44 3.88 17.65
CA THR A 718 -14.38 4.84 18.26
C THR A 718 -13.74 6.21 18.45
N ASP A 719 -12.43 6.32 18.25
CA ASP A 719 -11.64 7.55 18.32
C ASP A 719 -10.60 7.63 17.21
N GLY A 720 -9.99 8.77 17.03
CA GLY A 720 -8.88 8.97 16.11
C GLY A 720 -9.31 9.10 14.66
N ASP A 721 -8.56 8.48 13.78
CA ASP A 721 -8.66 8.61 12.33
C ASP A 721 -9.10 7.27 11.72
N ILE A 722 -10.35 7.19 11.25
CA ILE A 722 -11.03 5.95 10.85
C ILE A 722 -11.40 6.05 9.38
N SER A 723 -11.15 4.99 8.61
CA SER A 723 -11.40 4.85 7.17
C SER A 723 -10.68 5.93 6.35
N PRO A 724 -9.35 5.80 6.15
CA PRO A 724 -8.63 6.68 5.25
C PRO A 724 -9.06 6.41 3.81
N GLU A 725 -9.45 7.47 3.12
CA GLU A 725 -9.96 7.50 1.75
C GLU A 725 -9.00 8.28 0.86
N GLY A 726 -9.12 9.60 0.84
CA GLY A 726 -8.34 10.48 -0.02
C GLY A 726 -6.93 10.75 0.53
N LEU A 727 -5.94 10.61 -0.33
CA LEU A 727 -4.53 10.90 -0.02
C LEU A 727 -4.01 12.08 -0.87
N LYS A 728 -3.22 12.98 -0.26
CA LYS A 728 -2.49 14.03 -1.01
C LYS A 728 -1.07 14.16 -0.50
N PHE A 729 -0.09 13.95 -1.38
CA PHE A 729 1.30 14.26 -1.09
C PHE A 729 1.60 15.72 -1.41
N ILE A 730 2.26 16.44 -0.47
CA ILE A 730 2.68 17.82 -0.64
C ILE A 730 4.21 17.84 -0.59
N PRO A 731 4.89 18.17 -1.70
CA PRO A 731 6.34 18.28 -1.73
C PRO A 731 6.86 19.34 -0.75
N ALA A 732 8.05 19.16 -0.20
CA ALA A 732 8.66 20.10 0.74
C ALA A 732 8.69 21.55 0.23
N ALA A 733 8.90 21.74 -1.08
CA ALA A 733 8.94 23.06 -1.72
C ALA A 733 7.60 23.81 -1.71
N GLN A 734 6.48 23.08 -1.61
CA GLN A 734 5.12 23.65 -1.57
C GLN A 734 4.53 23.64 -0.15
N SER A 735 5.15 22.85 0.73
CA SER A 735 4.67 22.63 2.10
C SER A 735 4.72 23.91 2.95
N PRO A 736 3.71 24.15 3.80
CA PRO A 736 3.68 25.30 4.70
C PRO A 736 4.84 25.37 5.69
N ASN A 737 5.34 24.22 6.13
CA ASN A 737 6.43 24.11 7.12
C ASN A 737 7.79 23.70 6.51
N GLY A 738 7.90 23.63 5.17
CA GLY A 738 9.14 23.30 4.47
C GLY A 738 9.57 21.83 4.51
N VAL A 739 8.71 20.94 4.98
CA VAL A 739 8.93 19.49 5.03
C VAL A 739 7.89 18.81 4.15
N ALA A 740 8.24 17.71 3.48
CA ALA A 740 7.27 16.93 2.73
C ALA A 740 6.13 16.44 3.64
N LEU A 741 4.89 16.51 3.15
CA LEU A 741 3.71 16.13 3.91
C LEU A 741 2.90 15.07 3.16
N LEU A 742 2.29 14.16 3.93
CA LEU A 742 1.16 13.36 3.50
C LEU A 742 -0.08 13.88 4.23
N VAL A 743 -1.10 14.23 3.47
CA VAL A 743 -2.43 14.56 3.97
C VAL A 743 -3.34 13.37 3.73
N VAL A 744 -4.14 13.02 4.72
CA VAL A 744 -5.05 11.88 4.69
C VAL A 744 -6.43 12.36 5.11
N GLY A 745 -7.42 12.19 4.24
CA GLY A 745 -8.83 12.30 4.55
C GLY A 745 -9.35 10.99 5.13
N HIS A 746 -10.27 11.06 6.09
CA HIS A 746 -10.86 9.90 6.75
C HIS A 746 -12.37 10.07 6.77
N GLU A 747 -13.06 9.38 5.91
CA GLU A 747 -14.50 9.47 5.67
C GLU A 747 -15.32 9.24 6.95
N VAL A 748 -15.14 8.07 7.58
CA VAL A 748 -15.93 7.68 8.75
C VAL A 748 -15.66 8.58 9.96
N ALA A 749 -14.41 8.94 10.24
CA ALA A 749 -14.08 9.86 11.32
C ALA A 749 -14.39 11.32 11.00
N GLY A 750 -14.53 11.68 9.73
CA GLY A 750 -14.60 13.06 9.27
C GLY A 750 -13.38 13.85 9.71
N SER A 751 -12.21 13.22 9.63
CA SER A 751 -10.96 13.83 10.07
C SER A 751 -10.00 14.02 8.91
N VAL A 752 -9.10 15.00 9.07
CA VAL A 752 -7.95 15.21 8.19
C VAL A 752 -6.69 15.11 9.04
N ALA A 753 -5.84 14.16 8.71
CA ALA A 753 -4.53 13.99 9.34
C ALA A 753 -3.43 14.51 8.41
N VAL A 754 -2.46 15.25 8.97
CA VAL A 754 -1.30 15.77 8.24
C VAL A 754 -0.04 15.20 8.88
N TYR A 755 0.63 14.34 8.13
CA TYR A 755 1.90 13.74 8.53
C TYR A 755 3.05 14.45 7.84
N GLN A 756 4.07 14.86 8.60
CA GLN A 756 5.36 15.25 8.03
C GLN A 756 6.22 14.02 7.79
N ILE A 757 7.08 14.08 6.77
CA ILE A 757 7.95 12.98 6.36
C ILE A 757 9.40 13.44 6.47
N LYS A 758 10.11 12.95 7.50
CA LYS A 758 11.50 13.33 7.84
C LYS A 758 12.39 12.12 8.03
#